data_8ef27b42e0d28ade2ecc588e584bea4e
#
_entry.id   8ef27b42e0d28ade2ecc588e584bea4e
#
_cell.length_a   1.000
_cell.length_b   1.000
_cell.length_c   1.000
_cell.angle_alpha   90.00
_cell.angle_beta   90.00
_cell.angle_gamma   90.00
#
_symmetry.space_group_name_H-M   'P 1'
#
loop_
_entity.id
_entity.type
_entity.pdbx_description
1 polymer ?
#
loop_
_entity_poly.entity_id
_entity_poly.type
_entity_poly.pdbx_seq_one_letter_code
_entity_poly.pdbx_strand_id
1 'polypeptide(L)'
;MSQSKYYSVNEDFSSEEILFDFINMAKNDLEIFGKDLLFDSNIWDITETNPGKQNTKQKIIFSNLKCSKEFNKFTIDNLIPLKEPFLSFTKAYLRYKQAMEPVKSLVPLIASMRLLEQALIEMTQTANPLNITTDVLNRAIAIGKENFTEAVVYRQGAFLQKVAQFISEKRISKIPIDWKNSAKRPNDALRVGKKADDRRNEKMPSERALEALPEIFLKATEPKDILITSIIAILFGAPNRIGEVLLLQEYCEVVQKGLDGKEKYGLRWYPEKGAEPMVKWIIPSMVDVVKKAINQIRELTKEARKVAKWYEENPNDLYIPEELKYMRNKTLLTTKDISLILFGKELKGVANLCKIYNIQYEIVNKKVIVGFKALEKAILESLPKDFPYINKEKGFKYSETLLIQRLNEYNYIKSTILPSIDNFNIGFINDALGSRQGISKSSIFERFGFKESNGDPIKVTTHQFRHYLNTLAQKGGASQLDIAKWSGRKEVSQNRAYDHVSANEMLLLVQKAVGNEEMLMSQLNNIEGIKKKVVISRDEYAQLKVRTAHKTDFGVCIHDFSMMPCQLHMDCLNCTEQVCIKGDKNSNERIRQRKIEVEEALEIAKKAQQEGHVGANRWIKHQSIELEKLKQLCDIFDNDNVKDGTLIQISDAPSISQSEQAQIRNKEIVGESSINLDEMRELLEDL
;
A
#
# COMPACT_ATOMS: atom_id res chain seq x y z
N MET A 1 32.55 -12.06 11.97
CA MET A 1 33.23 -10.78 12.25
C MET A 1 32.37 -9.67 11.62
N SER A 2 31.69 -8.87 12.42
CA SER A 2 30.87 -7.74 11.91
C SER A 2 31.84 -6.59 11.62
N GLN A 3 32.27 -6.47 10.39
CA GLN A 3 32.93 -5.24 9.95
C GLN A 3 31.92 -4.09 10.03
N SER A 4 32.38 -2.95 10.53
CA SER A 4 31.57 -1.78 10.81
C SER A 4 30.73 -1.42 9.58
N LYS A 5 29.41 -1.46 9.71
CA LYS A 5 28.46 -1.07 8.67
C LYS A 5 28.50 0.43 8.35
N TYR A 6 29.32 1.22 9.04
CA TYR A 6 29.32 2.68 8.96
C TYR A 6 30.51 3.17 8.18
N TYR A 7 30.26 3.95 7.13
CA TYR A 7 31.28 4.71 6.43
C TYR A 7 31.74 5.88 7.32
N SER A 8 32.99 5.89 7.73
CA SER A 8 33.64 7.00 8.43
C SER A 8 34.48 7.82 7.43
N VAL A 9 34.33 9.15 7.50
CA VAL A 9 35.08 10.07 6.64
C VAL A 9 36.45 10.35 7.25
N ASN A 10 37.49 10.29 6.42
CA ASN A 10 38.80 10.79 6.82
C ASN A 10 38.78 12.33 6.80
N GLU A 11 39.09 12.98 7.91
CA GLU A 11 39.01 14.44 8.06
C GLU A 11 40.00 15.19 7.18
N ASP A 12 41.10 14.54 6.82
CA ASP A 12 42.17 15.12 5.98
C ASP A 12 41.84 15.11 4.48
N PHE A 13 40.78 14.38 4.08
CA PHE A 13 40.43 14.23 2.68
C PHE A 13 39.64 15.44 2.14
N SER A 14 39.92 15.84 0.90
CA SER A 14 39.07 16.73 0.11
C SER A 14 37.74 16.08 -0.23
N SER A 15 36.73 16.87 -0.62
CA SER A 15 35.43 16.34 -1.05
C SER A 15 35.55 15.38 -2.25
N GLU A 16 36.48 15.60 -3.15
CA GLU A 16 36.82 14.73 -4.27
C GLU A 16 37.36 13.37 -3.81
N GLU A 17 38.28 13.37 -2.88
CA GLU A 17 38.89 12.16 -2.27
C GLU A 17 37.85 11.38 -1.46
N ILE A 18 36.98 12.08 -0.72
CA ILE A 18 35.89 11.47 0.05
C ILE A 18 34.89 10.79 -0.89
N LEU A 19 34.50 11.46 -1.99
CA LEU A 19 33.59 10.85 -2.98
C LEU A 19 34.21 9.59 -3.61
N PHE A 20 35.49 9.65 -3.97
CA PHE A 20 36.23 8.51 -4.53
C PHE A 20 36.32 7.35 -3.56
N ASP A 21 36.69 7.63 -2.31
CA ASP A 21 36.81 6.64 -1.25
C ASP A 21 35.46 6.00 -0.92
N PHE A 22 34.37 6.79 -0.85
CA PHE A 22 33.02 6.29 -0.64
C PHE A 22 32.58 5.33 -1.76
N ILE A 23 32.86 5.70 -3.02
CA ILE A 23 32.52 4.84 -4.16
C ILE A 23 33.30 3.52 -4.09
N ASN A 24 34.60 3.59 -3.78
CA ASN A 24 35.46 2.42 -3.66
C ASN A 24 35.04 1.49 -2.53
N MET A 25 34.74 2.05 -1.35
CA MET A 25 34.18 1.29 -0.23
C MET A 25 32.89 0.61 -0.61
N ALA A 26 31.95 1.34 -1.22
CA ALA A 26 30.68 0.77 -1.63
C ALA A 26 30.83 -0.31 -2.73
N LYS A 27 31.83 -0.18 -3.60
CA LYS A 27 32.14 -1.15 -4.67
C LYS A 27 32.78 -2.42 -4.13
N ASN A 28 33.74 -2.29 -3.22
CA ASN A 28 34.65 -3.38 -2.85
C ASN A 28 34.27 -4.04 -1.50
N ASP A 29 33.76 -3.27 -0.53
CA ASP A 29 33.60 -3.75 0.85
C ASP A 29 32.14 -4.12 1.17
N LEU A 30 31.14 -3.56 0.44
CA LEU A 30 29.75 -3.91 0.68
C LEU A 30 29.36 -5.16 -0.11
N GLU A 31 28.84 -6.17 0.58
CA GLU A 31 28.35 -7.42 -0.02
C GLU A 31 26.83 -7.37 -0.34
N ILE A 32 26.18 -6.24 -0.12
CA ILE A 32 24.74 -6.10 -0.39
C ILE A 32 24.46 -6.33 -1.88
N PHE A 33 23.41 -7.04 -2.19
CA PHE A 33 23.06 -7.55 -3.51
C PHE A 33 23.93 -8.67 -4.07
N GLY A 34 24.81 -9.27 -3.24
CA GLY A 34 25.66 -10.40 -3.58
C GLY A 34 27.12 -10.01 -3.85
N LYS A 35 28.03 -10.99 -3.61
CA LYS A 35 29.46 -10.80 -3.85
C LYS A 35 29.82 -10.68 -5.33
N ASP A 36 29.04 -11.38 -6.17
CA ASP A 36 29.25 -11.44 -7.64
C ASP A 36 28.56 -10.29 -8.38
N LEU A 37 28.07 -9.26 -7.66
CA LEU A 37 27.42 -8.12 -8.31
C LEU A 37 28.41 -7.35 -9.20
N LEU A 38 28.15 -7.30 -10.49
CA LEU A 38 28.90 -6.47 -11.43
C LEU A 38 28.54 -4.99 -11.21
N PHE A 39 29.30 -4.32 -10.32
CA PHE A 39 29.04 -2.93 -9.93
C PHE A 39 28.94 -1.99 -11.14
N ASP A 40 29.81 -2.17 -12.13
CA ASP A 40 29.90 -1.29 -13.31
C ASP A 40 28.76 -1.51 -14.31
N SER A 41 27.98 -2.60 -14.18
CA SER A 41 26.80 -2.83 -15.02
C SER A 41 25.73 -1.76 -14.80
N ASN A 42 25.08 -1.28 -15.87
CA ASN A 42 23.98 -0.34 -15.80
C ASN A 42 22.63 -0.99 -15.45
N ILE A 43 22.60 -2.31 -15.33
CA ILE A 43 21.45 -3.09 -14.89
C ILE A 43 21.94 -4.08 -13.84
N TRP A 44 21.37 -3.97 -12.65
CA TRP A 44 21.61 -4.95 -11.58
C TRP A 44 20.39 -5.86 -11.44
N ASP A 45 20.58 -7.15 -11.61
CA ASP A 45 19.57 -8.13 -11.22
C ASP A 45 19.78 -8.49 -9.75
N ILE A 46 18.89 -7.98 -8.91
CA ILE A 46 18.93 -8.18 -7.46
C ILE A 46 17.87 -9.16 -6.98
N THR A 47 17.30 -9.93 -7.89
CA THR A 47 16.20 -10.87 -7.60
C THR A 47 16.58 -11.86 -6.49
N GLU A 48 17.83 -12.28 -6.47
CA GLU A 48 18.30 -13.26 -5.49
C GLU A 48 18.42 -12.71 -4.07
N THR A 49 18.91 -11.52 -3.93
CA THR A 49 19.26 -10.90 -2.65
C THR A 49 18.16 -9.97 -2.13
N ASN A 50 17.34 -9.44 -3.02
CA ASN A 50 16.20 -8.58 -2.68
C ASN A 50 14.99 -8.93 -3.55
N PRO A 51 14.39 -10.11 -3.39
CA PRO A 51 13.27 -10.54 -4.21
C PRO A 51 12.07 -9.61 -4.04
N GLY A 52 11.37 -9.36 -5.13
CA GLY A 52 10.11 -8.64 -5.11
C GLY A 52 9.01 -9.41 -4.38
N LYS A 53 7.83 -8.80 -4.28
CA LYS A 53 6.66 -9.51 -3.78
C LYS A 53 6.42 -10.76 -4.62
N GLN A 54 6.14 -11.87 -3.95
CA GLN A 54 5.90 -13.17 -4.61
C GLN A 54 7.08 -13.60 -5.50
N ASN A 55 8.32 -13.34 -5.07
CA ASN A 55 9.54 -13.70 -5.80
C ASN A 55 9.62 -13.17 -7.24
N THR A 56 8.99 -12.03 -7.49
CA THR A 56 9.08 -11.39 -8.81
C THR A 56 10.49 -10.87 -9.08
N LYS A 57 10.93 -10.99 -10.33
CA LYS A 57 12.24 -10.49 -10.77
C LYS A 57 12.40 -9.02 -10.43
N GLN A 58 13.51 -8.68 -9.79
CA GLN A 58 13.88 -7.33 -9.38
C GLN A 58 15.12 -6.88 -10.13
N LYS A 59 14.97 -5.88 -11.00
CA LYS A 59 16.10 -5.26 -11.71
C LYS A 59 16.16 -3.78 -11.38
N ILE A 60 17.33 -3.30 -11.02
CA ILE A 60 17.64 -1.88 -10.94
C ILE A 60 18.24 -1.45 -12.25
N ILE A 61 17.62 -0.47 -12.91
CA ILE A 61 18.06 0.07 -14.18
C ILE A 61 18.54 1.50 -13.95
N PHE A 62 19.82 1.77 -14.16
CA PHE A 62 20.44 3.07 -13.97
C PHE A 62 20.33 3.95 -15.23
N SER A 63 19.12 4.09 -15.75
CA SER A 63 18.82 4.97 -16.88
C SER A 63 18.45 6.38 -16.43
N ASN A 64 18.61 7.36 -17.33
CA ASN A 64 18.22 8.74 -17.10
C ASN A 64 16.68 8.91 -17.05
N LEU A 65 16.22 10.12 -16.71
CA LEU A 65 14.78 10.42 -16.57
C LEU A 65 14.00 10.22 -17.87
N LYS A 66 14.58 10.60 -19.03
CA LYS A 66 13.95 10.46 -20.36
C LYS A 66 13.62 9.00 -20.66
N CYS A 67 14.60 8.10 -20.53
CA CYS A 67 14.38 6.67 -20.74
C CYS A 67 13.37 6.08 -19.76
N SER A 68 13.34 6.55 -18.52
CA SER A 68 12.38 6.10 -17.51
C SER A 68 10.93 6.49 -17.86
N LYS A 69 10.71 7.64 -18.49
CA LYS A 69 9.39 8.12 -18.92
C LYS A 69 8.89 7.42 -20.18
N GLU A 70 9.79 7.21 -21.12
CA GLU A 70 9.50 6.65 -22.43
C GLU A 70 9.90 5.18 -22.53
N PHE A 71 9.80 4.44 -21.41
CA PHE A 71 10.33 3.07 -21.29
C PHE A 71 9.88 2.13 -22.43
N ASN A 72 8.66 2.32 -22.94
CA ASN A 72 8.16 1.52 -24.06
C ASN A 72 8.86 1.81 -25.43
N LYS A 73 9.60 2.92 -25.53
CA LYS A 73 10.36 3.30 -26.72
C LYS A 73 11.82 2.85 -26.69
N PHE A 74 12.30 2.36 -25.55
CA PHE A 74 13.67 1.93 -25.35
C PHE A 74 13.73 0.43 -25.11
N THR A 75 14.65 -0.24 -25.77
CA THR A 75 15.07 -1.61 -25.44
C THR A 75 16.17 -1.55 -24.37
N ILE A 76 16.45 -2.68 -23.73
CA ILE A 76 17.53 -2.78 -22.73
C ILE A 76 18.87 -2.31 -23.34
N ASP A 77 19.10 -2.60 -24.62
CA ASP A 77 20.34 -2.29 -25.32
C ASP A 77 20.49 -0.81 -25.70
N ASN A 78 19.38 -0.06 -25.75
CA ASN A 78 19.33 1.36 -26.15
C ASN A 78 19.08 2.32 -24.97
N LEU A 79 19.18 1.84 -23.73
CA LEU A 79 19.00 2.69 -22.56
C LEU A 79 20.16 3.68 -22.41
N ILE A 80 19.83 4.95 -22.21
CA ILE A 80 20.81 5.98 -21.89
C ILE A 80 21.04 5.96 -20.37
N PRO A 81 22.22 5.59 -19.88
CA PRO A 81 22.52 5.54 -18.46
C PRO A 81 22.58 6.96 -17.84
N LEU A 82 22.57 7.04 -16.54
CA LEU A 82 23.00 8.23 -15.80
C LEU A 82 24.46 8.54 -16.17
N LYS A 83 24.84 9.82 -16.14
CA LYS A 83 26.21 10.26 -16.48
C LYS A 83 27.17 10.09 -15.32
N GLU A 84 28.43 9.80 -15.63
CA GLU A 84 29.50 9.83 -14.66
C GLU A 84 29.89 11.27 -14.26
N PRO A 85 30.34 11.50 -13.02
CA PRO A 85 30.53 10.56 -11.92
C PRO A 85 29.27 10.29 -11.09
N PHE A 86 28.12 10.90 -11.42
CA PHE A 86 26.84 10.74 -10.71
C PHE A 86 26.32 9.30 -10.74
N LEU A 87 26.56 8.57 -11.82
CA LEU A 87 26.17 7.15 -11.95
C LEU A 87 26.86 6.30 -10.86
N SER A 88 28.18 6.42 -10.74
CA SER A 88 28.97 5.68 -9.74
C SER A 88 28.57 6.06 -8.32
N PHE A 89 28.34 7.35 -8.06
CA PHE A 89 27.78 7.83 -6.78
C PHE A 89 26.41 7.22 -6.50
N THR A 90 25.52 7.22 -7.46
CA THR A 90 24.16 6.65 -7.32
C THR A 90 24.21 5.17 -6.96
N LYS A 91 25.05 4.39 -7.65
CA LYS A 91 25.28 2.97 -7.38
C LYS A 91 25.81 2.74 -5.96
N ALA A 92 26.82 3.51 -5.57
CA ALA A 92 27.40 3.46 -4.23
C ALA A 92 26.37 3.82 -3.15
N TYR A 93 25.63 4.90 -3.33
CA TYR A 93 24.62 5.34 -2.39
C TYR A 93 23.46 4.32 -2.24
N LEU A 94 23.00 3.69 -3.32
CA LEU A 94 21.99 2.64 -3.26
C LEU A 94 22.46 1.45 -2.43
N ARG A 95 23.70 0.97 -2.67
CA ARG A 95 24.28 -0.13 -1.88
C ARG A 95 24.41 0.22 -0.41
N TYR A 96 24.98 1.38 -0.12
CA TYR A 96 25.14 1.86 1.24
C TYR A 96 23.80 2.01 1.96
N LYS A 97 22.83 2.67 1.32
CA LYS A 97 21.49 2.87 1.89
C LYS A 97 20.76 1.55 2.15
N GLN A 98 20.87 0.60 1.26
CA GLN A 98 20.25 -0.71 1.43
C GLN A 98 20.95 -1.54 2.52
N ALA A 99 22.26 -1.37 2.72
CA ALA A 99 22.98 -2.01 3.80
C ALA A 99 22.56 -1.45 5.17
N MET A 100 22.32 -0.12 5.25
CA MET A 100 21.95 0.57 6.48
C MET A 100 20.47 0.45 6.84
N GLU A 101 19.60 0.70 5.87
CA GLU A 101 18.14 0.69 6.02
C GLU A 101 17.50 -0.15 4.90
N PRO A 102 17.46 -1.48 5.04
CA PRO A 102 16.90 -2.35 3.99
C PRO A 102 15.47 -2.02 3.66
N VAL A 103 15.18 -1.83 2.37
CA VAL A 103 13.82 -1.61 1.85
C VAL A 103 13.47 -2.63 0.78
N LYS A 104 12.18 -2.98 0.69
CA LYS A 104 11.69 -3.96 -0.30
C LYS A 104 11.69 -3.42 -1.74
N SER A 105 11.71 -2.10 -1.94
CA SER A 105 11.70 -1.50 -3.28
C SER A 105 12.63 -0.29 -3.33
N LEU A 106 13.56 -0.32 -4.25
CA LEU A 106 14.51 0.77 -4.52
C LEU A 106 14.03 1.71 -5.65
N VAL A 107 12.91 1.37 -6.30
CA VAL A 107 12.35 2.16 -7.42
C VAL A 107 12.13 3.64 -7.06
N PRO A 108 11.56 4.01 -5.89
CA PRO A 108 11.40 5.42 -5.57
C PRO A 108 12.73 6.16 -5.37
N LEU A 109 13.75 5.49 -4.85
CA LEU A 109 15.07 6.08 -4.63
C LEU A 109 15.76 6.34 -5.98
N ILE A 110 15.80 5.36 -6.88
CA ILE A 110 16.39 5.56 -8.22
C ILE A 110 15.65 6.62 -9.03
N ALA A 111 14.31 6.70 -8.88
CA ALA A 111 13.52 7.75 -9.52
C ALA A 111 13.90 9.15 -9.00
N SER A 112 14.21 9.29 -7.72
CA SER A 112 14.69 10.55 -7.13
C SER A 112 16.08 10.91 -7.64
N MET A 113 16.98 9.92 -7.79
CA MET A 113 18.32 10.14 -8.35
C MET A 113 18.27 10.61 -9.81
N ARG A 114 17.32 10.11 -10.61
CA ARG A 114 17.12 10.59 -11.99
C ARG A 114 16.73 12.06 -12.07
N LEU A 115 15.88 12.52 -11.14
CA LEU A 115 15.51 13.94 -11.03
C LEU A 115 16.72 14.79 -10.64
N LEU A 116 17.50 14.28 -9.69
CA LEU A 116 18.68 15.00 -9.19
C LEU A 116 19.75 15.12 -10.26
N GLU A 117 20.01 14.04 -11.03
CA GLU A 117 20.93 14.10 -12.17
C GLU A 117 20.53 15.15 -13.20
N GLN A 118 19.25 15.12 -13.61
CA GLN A 118 18.77 16.09 -14.60
C GLN A 118 18.90 17.53 -14.11
N ALA A 119 18.49 17.80 -12.87
CA ALA A 119 18.64 19.11 -12.25
C ALA A 119 20.11 19.56 -12.17
N LEU A 120 21.00 18.64 -11.80
CA LEU A 120 22.43 18.90 -11.70
C LEU A 120 23.02 19.28 -13.07
N ILE A 121 22.68 18.54 -14.12
CA ILE A 121 23.14 18.83 -15.49
C ILE A 121 22.55 20.16 -15.98
N GLU A 122 21.28 20.45 -15.74
CA GLU A 122 20.64 21.72 -16.13
C GLU A 122 21.29 22.93 -15.45
N MET A 123 21.63 22.83 -14.18
CA MET A 123 22.15 23.95 -13.37
C MET A 123 23.66 24.12 -13.45
N THR A 124 24.41 23.04 -13.61
CA THR A 124 25.88 23.08 -13.51
C THR A 124 26.62 22.61 -14.76
N GLN A 125 25.89 22.17 -15.80
CA GLN A 125 26.41 21.57 -17.05
C GLN A 125 27.22 20.29 -16.83
N THR A 126 27.24 19.76 -15.63
CA THR A 126 27.99 18.56 -15.23
C THR A 126 27.12 17.61 -14.42
N ALA A 127 27.47 16.32 -14.40
CA ALA A 127 26.84 15.34 -13.53
C ALA A 127 27.73 15.04 -12.30
N ASN A 128 28.36 16.07 -11.73
CA ASN A 128 29.28 15.89 -10.59
C ASN A 128 28.52 16.06 -9.24
N PRO A 129 28.42 15.01 -8.38
CA PRO A 129 27.76 15.09 -7.09
C PRO A 129 28.28 16.21 -6.17
N LEU A 130 29.55 16.60 -6.32
CA LEU A 130 30.18 17.67 -5.56
C LEU A 130 29.52 19.04 -5.77
N ASN A 131 28.82 19.21 -6.89
CA ASN A 131 28.15 20.45 -7.26
C ASN A 131 26.66 20.48 -6.84
N ILE A 132 26.22 19.50 -6.05
CA ILE A 132 24.86 19.51 -5.53
C ILE A 132 24.73 20.62 -4.50
N THR A 133 23.74 21.48 -4.70
CA THR A 133 23.39 22.62 -3.84
C THR A 133 21.91 22.62 -3.52
N THR A 134 21.48 23.50 -2.62
CA THR A 134 20.07 23.74 -2.33
C THR A 134 19.26 24.08 -3.61
N ASP A 135 19.83 24.86 -4.52
CA ASP A 135 19.17 25.26 -5.77
C ASP A 135 19.02 24.08 -6.73
N VAL A 136 20.02 23.20 -6.83
CA VAL A 136 19.92 21.96 -7.60
C VAL A 136 18.80 21.06 -7.05
N LEU A 137 18.69 20.93 -5.73
CA LEU A 137 17.62 20.16 -5.09
C LEU A 137 16.24 20.76 -5.33
N ASN A 138 16.13 22.09 -5.27
CA ASN A 138 14.90 22.81 -5.60
C ASN A 138 14.52 22.63 -7.07
N ARG A 139 15.50 22.66 -7.99
CA ARG A 139 15.26 22.39 -9.41
C ARG A 139 14.81 20.95 -9.64
N ALA A 140 15.37 19.98 -8.93
CA ALA A 140 14.93 18.59 -8.97
C ALA A 140 13.45 18.42 -8.56
N ILE A 141 12.99 19.15 -7.53
CA ILE A 141 11.58 19.17 -7.15
C ILE A 141 10.72 19.83 -8.23
N ALA A 142 11.19 20.92 -8.85
CA ALA A 142 10.46 21.58 -9.95
C ALA A 142 10.29 20.62 -11.14
N ILE A 143 11.35 19.94 -11.57
CA ILE A 143 11.29 18.90 -12.59
C ILE A 143 10.32 17.76 -12.20
N GLY A 144 10.33 17.39 -10.90
CA GLY A 144 9.38 16.43 -10.36
C GLY A 144 7.92 16.86 -10.55
N LYS A 145 7.59 18.11 -10.25
CA LYS A 145 6.23 18.67 -10.40
C LYS A 145 5.77 18.74 -11.86
N GLU A 146 6.67 18.95 -12.79
CA GLU A 146 6.38 18.93 -14.24
C GLU A 146 6.01 17.53 -14.75
N ASN A 147 6.45 16.47 -14.05
CA ASN A 147 6.48 15.12 -14.59
C ASN A 147 5.66 14.09 -13.80
N PHE A 148 5.35 14.37 -12.54
CA PHE A 148 4.72 13.41 -11.62
C PHE A 148 3.62 14.05 -10.79
N THR A 149 2.78 13.20 -10.18
CA THR A 149 1.75 13.65 -9.25
C THR A 149 2.36 14.18 -7.94
N GLU A 150 1.66 15.08 -7.26
CA GLU A 150 2.09 15.68 -5.98
C GLU A 150 2.56 14.63 -4.96
N ALA A 151 1.83 13.51 -4.85
CA ALA A 151 2.18 12.43 -3.91
C ALA A 151 3.51 11.73 -4.28
N VAL A 152 3.82 11.62 -5.55
CA VAL A 152 5.09 11.06 -6.02
C VAL A 152 6.21 12.05 -5.77
N VAL A 153 5.99 13.35 -6.09
CA VAL A 153 6.98 14.43 -5.86
C VAL A 153 7.31 14.57 -4.38
N TYR A 154 6.30 14.54 -3.50
CA TYR A 154 6.54 14.57 -2.06
C TYR A 154 7.46 13.43 -1.60
N ARG A 155 7.21 12.20 -2.06
CA ARG A 155 8.04 11.02 -1.71
C ARG A 155 9.44 11.13 -2.29
N GLN A 156 9.57 11.58 -3.54
CA GLN A 156 10.88 11.83 -4.17
C GLN A 156 11.65 12.90 -3.41
N GLY A 157 11.00 13.98 -3.01
CA GLY A 157 11.61 15.04 -2.19
C GLY A 157 12.08 14.53 -0.82
N ALA A 158 11.34 13.61 -0.19
CA ALA A 158 11.76 12.99 1.06
C ALA A 158 13.03 12.12 0.89
N PHE A 159 13.18 11.44 -0.26
CA PHE A 159 14.42 10.73 -0.58
C PHE A 159 15.57 11.71 -0.88
N LEU A 160 15.31 12.77 -1.64
CA LEU A 160 16.32 13.81 -1.93
C LEU A 160 16.82 14.49 -0.65
N GLN A 161 15.93 14.70 0.34
CA GLN A 161 16.33 15.24 1.64
C GLN A 161 17.32 14.32 2.37
N LYS A 162 17.10 12.99 2.33
CA LYS A 162 18.05 12.01 2.89
C LYS A 162 19.37 11.99 2.12
N VAL A 163 19.35 12.16 0.79
CA VAL A 163 20.55 12.28 -0.03
C VAL A 163 21.33 13.56 0.33
N ALA A 164 20.62 14.70 0.43
CA ALA A 164 21.23 15.98 0.81
C ALA A 164 21.89 15.93 2.18
N GLN A 165 21.19 15.36 3.17
CA GLN A 165 21.73 15.14 4.50
C GLN A 165 22.98 14.25 4.45
N PHE A 166 22.93 13.14 3.73
CA PHE A 166 24.06 12.21 3.60
C PHE A 166 25.30 12.88 2.99
N ILE A 167 25.14 13.58 1.85
CA ILE A 167 26.30 14.23 1.18
C ILE A 167 26.88 15.38 2.02
N SER A 168 26.04 16.04 2.82
CA SER A 168 26.49 17.09 3.74
C SER A 168 27.23 16.49 4.94
N GLU A 169 26.65 15.51 5.64
CA GLU A 169 27.27 14.82 6.78
C GLU A 169 28.58 14.12 6.40
N LYS A 170 28.66 13.58 5.18
CA LYS A 170 29.87 12.91 4.66
C LYS A 170 30.82 13.86 3.95
N ARG A 171 30.60 15.17 3.97
CA ARG A 171 31.44 16.20 3.34
C ARG A 171 31.72 15.94 1.86
N ILE A 172 30.80 15.24 1.16
CA ILE A 172 30.92 15.00 -0.28
C ILE A 172 30.62 16.29 -1.04
N SER A 173 29.62 17.08 -0.61
CA SER A 173 29.36 18.41 -1.20
C SER A 173 30.43 19.42 -0.80
N LYS A 174 30.78 20.29 -1.74
CA LYS A 174 31.75 21.40 -1.48
C LYS A 174 31.26 22.40 -0.44
N ILE A 175 29.94 22.54 -0.30
CA ILE A 175 29.27 23.44 0.64
C ILE A 175 28.28 22.61 1.46
N PRO A 176 28.24 22.79 2.79
CA PRO A 176 27.24 22.14 3.62
C PRO A 176 25.81 22.44 3.14
N ILE A 177 24.97 21.41 3.09
CA ILE A 177 23.60 21.53 2.59
C ILE A 177 22.64 21.32 3.76
N ASP A 178 21.92 22.37 4.13
CA ASP A 178 20.71 22.28 4.96
C ASP A 178 19.49 22.50 4.06
N TRP A 179 18.93 21.42 3.58
CA TRP A 179 17.78 21.46 2.67
C TRP A 179 16.63 20.60 3.19
N LYS A 180 15.43 21.19 3.20
CA LYS A 180 14.19 20.53 3.55
C LYS A 180 13.30 20.39 2.31
N ASN A 181 12.64 19.26 2.21
CA ASN A 181 11.72 18.99 1.11
C ASN A 181 10.62 20.09 1.03
N SER A 182 10.65 20.87 -0.04
CA SER A 182 9.66 21.92 -0.31
C SER A 182 8.32 21.41 -0.83
N ALA A 183 8.23 20.15 -1.26
CA ALA A 183 6.99 19.54 -1.70
C ALA A 183 6.09 19.24 -0.49
N LYS A 184 4.86 19.76 -0.50
CA LYS A 184 3.90 19.49 0.56
C LYS A 184 3.36 18.07 0.45
N ARG A 185 3.15 17.42 1.58
CA ARG A 185 2.42 16.15 1.61
C ARG A 185 1.00 16.40 1.11
N PRO A 186 0.53 15.64 0.10
CA PRO A 186 -0.85 15.78 -0.35
C PRO A 186 -1.81 15.57 0.82
N ASN A 187 -2.77 16.44 0.94
CA ASN A 187 -3.81 16.28 1.95
C ASN A 187 -4.83 15.25 1.46
N ASP A 188 -4.55 13.96 1.69
CA ASP A 188 -5.46 12.86 1.39
C ASP A 188 -6.67 12.82 2.34
N ALA A 189 -6.70 13.70 3.32
CA ALA A 189 -7.72 13.76 4.35
C ALA A 189 -8.90 14.69 4.02
N LEU A 190 -8.90 15.36 2.85
CA LEU A 190 -10.06 16.12 2.38
C LEU A 190 -11.25 15.17 2.20
N ARG A 191 -12.27 15.34 3.04
CA ARG A 191 -13.47 14.50 3.06
C ARG A 191 -14.69 15.15 2.42
N VAL A 192 -14.66 16.46 2.23
CA VAL A 192 -15.77 17.28 1.75
C VAL A 192 -15.39 18.02 0.49
N GLY A 193 -16.35 18.18 -0.44
CA GLY A 193 -16.24 18.91 -1.68
C GLY A 193 -15.88 18.05 -2.90
N LYS A 194 -16.08 18.61 -4.10
CA LYS A 194 -15.97 17.92 -5.39
C LYS A 194 -14.68 17.10 -5.56
N LYS A 195 -13.53 17.64 -5.18
CA LYS A 195 -12.24 16.92 -5.27
C LYS A 195 -12.18 15.67 -4.38
N ALA A 196 -12.86 15.70 -3.23
CA ALA A 196 -12.94 14.54 -2.34
C ALA A 196 -13.91 13.48 -2.91
N ASP A 197 -15.02 13.92 -3.52
CA ASP A 197 -15.98 13.05 -4.18
C ASP A 197 -15.36 12.38 -5.41
N ASP A 198 -14.67 13.13 -6.25
CA ASP A 198 -13.97 12.59 -7.43
C ASP A 198 -12.94 11.52 -7.01
N ARG A 199 -12.12 11.78 -5.98
CA ARG A 199 -11.18 10.79 -5.44
C ARG A 199 -11.84 9.56 -4.83
N ARG A 200 -13.02 9.71 -4.20
CA ARG A 200 -13.79 8.58 -3.70
C ARG A 200 -14.28 7.71 -4.84
N ASN A 201 -14.85 8.34 -5.86
CA ASN A 201 -15.36 7.64 -7.04
C ASN A 201 -14.24 6.89 -7.78
N GLU A 202 -13.04 7.49 -7.92
CA GLU A 202 -11.87 6.81 -8.50
C GLU A 202 -11.43 5.56 -7.71
N LYS A 203 -11.65 5.55 -6.38
CA LYS A 203 -11.26 4.43 -5.52
C LYS A 203 -12.32 3.33 -5.41
N MET A 204 -13.50 3.56 -5.95
CA MET A 204 -14.61 2.61 -5.94
C MET A 204 -14.79 1.98 -7.32
N PRO A 205 -15.24 0.71 -7.42
CA PRO A 205 -15.70 0.19 -8.71
C PRO A 205 -16.94 0.96 -9.15
N SER A 206 -17.14 1.12 -10.47
CA SER A 206 -18.36 1.72 -10.99
C SER A 206 -19.57 0.83 -10.72
N GLU A 207 -20.78 1.41 -10.71
CA GLU A 207 -22.04 0.65 -10.58
C GLU A 207 -22.18 -0.37 -11.70
N ARG A 208 -21.84 0.02 -12.94
CA ARG A 208 -21.85 -0.89 -14.09
C ARG A 208 -20.90 -2.07 -13.93
N ALA A 209 -19.73 -1.86 -13.33
CA ALA A 209 -18.82 -2.96 -13.01
C ALA A 209 -19.40 -3.92 -11.96
N LEU A 210 -20.05 -3.38 -10.93
CA LEU A 210 -20.71 -4.16 -9.88
C LEU A 210 -21.90 -4.97 -10.40
N GLU A 211 -22.67 -4.44 -11.35
CA GLU A 211 -23.76 -5.15 -12.03
C GLU A 211 -23.25 -6.24 -12.98
N ALA A 212 -22.20 -5.95 -13.74
CA ALA A 212 -21.64 -6.86 -14.73
C ALA A 212 -20.99 -8.11 -14.13
N LEU A 213 -20.27 -7.98 -13.02
CA LEU A 213 -19.47 -9.07 -12.44
C LEU A 213 -20.28 -10.31 -12.05
N PRO A 214 -21.44 -10.22 -11.37
CA PRO A 214 -22.29 -11.38 -11.09
C PRO A 214 -22.80 -12.06 -12.37
N GLU A 215 -23.17 -11.28 -13.37
CA GLU A 215 -23.66 -11.81 -14.64
C GLU A 215 -22.56 -12.56 -15.40
N ILE A 216 -21.35 -11.99 -15.44
CA ILE A 216 -20.19 -12.62 -16.04
C ILE A 216 -19.82 -13.92 -15.29
N PHE A 217 -19.87 -13.91 -13.94
CA PHE A 217 -19.59 -15.11 -13.11
C PHE A 217 -20.55 -16.27 -13.44
N LEU A 218 -21.80 -15.96 -13.77
CA LEU A 218 -22.79 -16.96 -14.15
C LEU A 218 -22.62 -17.46 -15.60
N LYS A 219 -22.20 -16.57 -16.52
CA LYS A 219 -22.07 -16.83 -17.96
C LYS A 219 -20.71 -17.34 -18.39
N ALA A 220 -19.68 -17.22 -17.55
CA ALA A 220 -18.31 -17.65 -17.88
C ALA A 220 -18.24 -19.14 -18.14
N THR A 221 -17.74 -19.52 -19.32
CA THR A 221 -17.52 -20.90 -19.75
C THR A 221 -16.05 -21.20 -19.98
N GLU A 222 -15.28 -20.18 -20.41
CA GLU A 222 -13.85 -20.33 -20.65
C GLU A 222 -13.09 -20.45 -19.33
N PRO A 223 -12.13 -21.40 -19.22
CA PRO A 223 -11.37 -21.66 -17.97
C PRO A 223 -10.76 -20.40 -17.36
N LYS A 224 -10.21 -19.52 -18.17
CA LYS A 224 -9.63 -18.26 -17.72
C LYS A 224 -10.67 -17.31 -17.12
N ASP A 225 -11.84 -17.20 -17.74
CA ASP A 225 -12.89 -16.29 -17.28
C ASP A 225 -13.53 -16.82 -15.99
N ILE A 226 -13.71 -18.15 -15.89
CA ILE A 226 -14.14 -18.82 -14.66
C ILE A 226 -13.12 -18.53 -13.54
N LEU A 227 -11.83 -18.67 -13.82
CA LEU A 227 -10.78 -18.41 -12.84
C LEU A 227 -10.80 -16.95 -12.36
N ILE A 228 -10.83 -15.99 -13.27
CA ILE A 228 -10.85 -14.55 -12.94
C ILE A 228 -12.09 -14.20 -12.10
N THR A 229 -13.27 -14.63 -12.53
CA THR A 229 -14.52 -14.33 -11.80
C THR A 229 -14.57 -15.01 -10.44
N SER A 230 -14.03 -16.23 -10.32
CA SER A 230 -13.91 -16.93 -9.05
C SER A 230 -12.97 -16.21 -8.06
N ILE A 231 -11.84 -15.69 -8.53
CA ILE A 231 -10.93 -14.86 -7.70
C ILE A 231 -11.66 -13.58 -7.25
N ILE A 232 -12.42 -12.96 -8.13
CA ILE A 232 -13.22 -11.77 -7.80
C ILE A 232 -14.30 -12.09 -6.77
N ALA A 233 -14.99 -13.23 -6.90
CA ALA A 233 -15.98 -13.68 -5.92
C ALA A 233 -15.38 -13.83 -4.51
N ILE A 234 -14.16 -14.38 -4.40
CA ILE A 234 -13.44 -14.45 -3.12
C ILE A 234 -13.10 -13.04 -2.59
N LEU A 235 -12.71 -12.09 -3.46
CA LEU A 235 -12.45 -10.70 -3.07
C LEU A 235 -13.70 -9.97 -2.57
N PHE A 236 -14.88 -10.34 -3.05
CA PHE A 236 -16.17 -9.85 -2.56
C PHE A 236 -16.66 -10.55 -1.28
N GLY A 237 -16.15 -11.73 -0.98
CA GLY A 237 -16.52 -12.45 0.24
C GLY A 237 -16.01 -11.78 1.53
N ALA A 238 -14.86 -11.12 1.47
CA ALA A 238 -14.24 -10.38 2.58
C ALA A 238 -13.21 -9.36 2.05
N PRO A 239 -12.91 -8.26 2.76
CA PRO A 239 -12.00 -7.20 2.28
C PRO A 239 -10.53 -7.64 2.31
N ASN A 240 -10.10 -8.30 1.25
CA ASN A 240 -8.79 -8.90 1.11
C ASN A 240 -7.88 -8.13 0.15
N ARG A 241 -6.57 -8.33 0.27
CA ARG A 241 -5.62 -7.95 -0.78
C ARG A 241 -5.48 -9.10 -1.76
N ILE A 242 -5.32 -8.78 -3.03
CA ILE A 242 -5.14 -9.83 -4.06
C ILE A 242 -3.94 -10.73 -3.75
N GLY A 243 -2.83 -10.20 -3.23
CA GLY A 243 -1.69 -11.02 -2.83
C GLY A 243 -2.01 -12.03 -1.72
N GLU A 244 -2.93 -11.69 -0.81
CA GLU A 244 -3.43 -12.60 0.23
C GLU A 244 -4.28 -13.72 -0.40
N VAL A 245 -5.11 -13.41 -1.41
CA VAL A 245 -5.91 -14.39 -2.17
C VAL A 245 -5.00 -15.36 -2.91
N LEU A 246 -3.96 -14.85 -3.57
CA LEU A 246 -3.01 -15.66 -4.34
C LEU A 246 -2.19 -16.65 -3.47
N LEU A 247 -2.18 -16.46 -2.16
CA LEU A 247 -1.50 -17.35 -1.19
C LEU A 247 -2.47 -18.29 -0.44
N LEU A 248 -3.76 -18.32 -0.81
CA LEU A 248 -4.71 -19.25 -0.20
C LEU A 248 -4.28 -20.69 -0.43
N GLN A 249 -4.36 -21.48 0.64
CA GLN A 249 -4.07 -22.91 0.57
C GLN A 249 -5.28 -23.65 0.01
N GLU A 250 -5.07 -24.82 -0.58
CA GLU A 250 -6.13 -25.65 -1.18
C GLU A 250 -7.26 -25.93 -0.20
N TYR A 251 -6.92 -26.19 1.07
CA TYR A 251 -7.88 -26.45 2.15
C TYR A 251 -7.99 -25.26 3.11
N CYS A 252 -8.30 -24.08 2.56
CA CYS A 252 -8.44 -22.84 3.34
C CYS A 252 -9.80 -22.67 4.02
N GLU A 253 -10.77 -23.52 3.71
CA GLU A 253 -12.16 -23.38 4.19
C GLU A 253 -12.26 -23.75 5.67
N VAL A 254 -13.06 -22.99 6.41
CA VAL A 254 -13.35 -23.20 7.83
C VAL A 254 -14.85 -23.07 8.06
N VAL A 255 -15.46 -24.08 8.65
CA VAL A 255 -16.86 -24.06 9.08
C VAL A 255 -16.90 -24.17 10.59
N GLN A 256 -17.59 -23.26 11.24
CA GLN A 256 -17.73 -23.24 12.70
C GLN A 256 -19.14 -22.81 13.10
N LYS A 257 -19.69 -23.43 14.14
CA LYS A 257 -20.95 -22.96 14.76
C LYS A 257 -20.69 -21.70 15.56
N GLY A 258 -21.46 -20.65 15.30
CA GLY A 258 -21.44 -19.42 16.06
C GLY A 258 -22.15 -19.57 17.41
N LEU A 259 -22.04 -18.55 18.27
CA LEU A 259 -22.75 -18.50 19.56
C LEU A 259 -24.28 -18.52 19.38
N ASP A 260 -24.76 -18.12 18.21
CA ASP A 260 -26.16 -18.14 17.78
C ASP A 260 -26.62 -19.51 17.24
N GLY A 261 -25.77 -20.55 17.34
CA GLY A 261 -26.01 -21.89 16.84
C GLY A 261 -25.97 -22.05 15.31
N LYS A 262 -25.82 -20.95 14.55
CA LYS A 262 -25.75 -20.98 13.09
C LYS A 262 -24.35 -21.30 12.62
N GLU A 263 -24.26 -22.05 11.53
CA GLU A 263 -22.99 -22.28 10.87
C GLU A 263 -22.45 -20.99 10.23
N LYS A 264 -21.19 -20.70 10.52
CA LYS A 264 -20.42 -19.62 9.90
C LYS A 264 -19.35 -20.22 9.02
N TYR A 265 -19.27 -19.73 7.80
CA TYR A 265 -18.28 -20.15 6.82
C TYR A 265 -17.24 -19.05 6.65
N GLY A 266 -15.98 -19.42 6.72
CA GLY A 266 -14.85 -18.52 6.57
C GLY A 266 -13.69 -19.15 5.84
N LEU A 267 -12.70 -18.34 5.52
CA LEU A 267 -11.46 -18.78 4.92
C LEU A 267 -10.29 -18.46 5.85
N ARG A 268 -9.31 -19.35 5.92
CA ARG A 268 -8.05 -19.13 6.65
C ARG A 268 -7.14 -18.26 5.82
N TRP A 269 -6.75 -17.12 6.38
CA TRP A 269 -5.96 -16.08 5.72
C TRP A 269 -4.63 -15.86 6.39
N TYR A 270 -3.67 -15.46 5.56
CA TYR A 270 -2.32 -15.13 5.98
C TYR A 270 -2.01 -13.69 5.52
N PRO A 271 -2.20 -12.67 6.38
CA PRO A 271 -2.03 -11.28 6.02
C PRO A 271 -0.60 -10.96 5.57
N GLU A 272 -0.47 -10.06 4.56
CA GLU A 272 0.83 -9.63 4.02
C GLU A 272 1.58 -8.65 4.93
N LYS A 273 0.87 -7.88 5.80
CA LYS A 273 1.44 -6.75 6.55
C LYS A 273 1.52 -7.01 8.06
N GLY A 274 2.05 -8.16 8.45
CA GLY A 274 2.44 -8.44 9.83
C GLY A 274 1.30 -8.59 10.84
N ALA A 275 0.05 -8.78 10.38
CA ALA A 275 -1.01 -9.28 11.24
C ALA A 275 -0.93 -10.81 11.32
N GLU A 276 -1.40 -11.37 12.43
CA GLU A 276 -1.42 -12.81 12.67
C GLU A 276 -2.35 -13.53 11.67
N PRO A 277 -2.08 -14.83 11.37
CA PRO A 277 -3.01 -15.66 10.64
C PRO A 277 -4.38 -15.66 11.27
N MET A 278 -5.44 -15.57 10.46
CA MET A 278 -6.81 -15.46 10.96
C MET A 278 -7.81 -16.17 10.06
N VAL A 279 -8.99 -16.44 10.60
CA VAL A 279 -10.17 -16.82 9.81
C VAL A 279 -10.96 -15.55 9.53
N LYS A 280 -11.22 -15.27 8.26
CA LYS A 280 -12.15 -14.22 7.86
C LYS A 280 -13.48 -14.84 7.47
N TRP A 281 -14.51 -14.45 8.19
CA TRP A 281 -15.85 -14.90 7.95
C TRP A 281 -16.39 -14.25 6.68
N ILE A 282 -17.00 -15.08 5.84
CA ILE A 282 -17.60 -14.63 4.57
C ILE A 282 -18.99 -14.06 4.85
N ILE A 283 -19.33 -13.00 4.15
CA ILE A 283 -20.68 -12.39 4.21
C ILE A 283 -21.72 -13.48 3.89
N PRO A 284 -22.77 -13.64 4.71
CA PRO A 284 -23.75 -14.73 4.52
C PRO A 284 -24.30 -14.89 3.10
N SER A 285 -24.62 -13.77 2.43
CA SER A 285 -25.11 -13.75 1.05
C SER A 285 -24.07 -14.20 0.01
N MET A 286 -22.77 -14.24 0.38
CA MET A 286 -21.69 -14.64 -0.52
C MET A 286 -21.17 -16.05 -0.27
N VAL A 287 -21.68 -16.75 0.76
CA VAL A 287 -21.15 -18.07 1.16
C VAL A 287 -21.18 -19.08 0.01
N ASP A 288 -22.35 -19.24 -0.63
CA ASP A 288 -22.51 -20.21 -1.72
C ASP A 288 -21.71 -19.82 -2.96
N VAL A 289 -21.62 -18.53 -3.25
CA VAL A 289 -20.81 -17.98 -4.36
C VAL A 289 -19.32 -18.27 -4.12
N VAL A 290 -18.83 -18.03 -2.90
CA VAL A 290 -17.43 -18.29 -2.54
C VAL A 290 -17.11 -19.77 -2.53
N LYS A 291 -17.99 -20.63 -1.99
CA LYS A 291 -17.85 -22.09 -2.07
C LYS A 291 -17.75 -22.57 -3.52
N LYS A 292 -18.65 -22.10 -4.38
CA LYS A 292 -18.59 -22.40 -5.82
C LYS A 292 -17.27 -21.93 -6.43
N ALA A 293 -16.83 -20.72 -6.13
CA ALA A 293 -15.58 -20.13 -6.62
C ALA A 293 -14.35 -20.96 -6.18
N ILE A 294 -14.27 -21.35 -4.92
CA ILE A 294 -13.19 -22.19 -4.40
C ILE A 294 -13.14 -23.53 -5.13
N ASN A 295 -14.29 -24.20 -5.31
CA ASN A 295 -14.37 -25.47 -6.01
C ASN A 295 -13.96 -25.33 -7.50
N GLN A 296 -14.42 -24.28 -8.17
CA GLN A 296 -14.02 -23.99 -9.56
C GLN A 296 -12.49 -23.80 -9.68
N ILE A 297 -11.90 -22.99 -8.78
CA ILE A 297 -10.44 -22.79 -8.78
C ILE A 297 -9.72 -24.11 -8.49
N ARG A 298 -10.19 -24.90 -7.52
CA ARG A 298 -9.59 -26.18 -7.13
C ARG A 298 -9.53 -27.14 -8.32
N GLU A 299 -10.61 -27.24 -9.09
CA GLU A 299 -10.63 -28.08 -10.29
C GLU A 299 -9.73 -27.53 -11.41
N LEU A 300 -9.80 -26.23 -11.69
CA LEU A 300 -8.99 -25.59 -12.74
C LEU A 300 -7.49 -25.67 -12.50
N THR A 301 -7.06 -25.72 -11.24
CA THR A 301 -5.63 -25.71 -10.86
C THR A 301 -5.10 -27.09 -10.42
N LYS A 302 -5.94 -28.11 -10.48
CA LYS A 302 -5.64 -29.48 -10.04
C LYS A 302 -4.41 -30.07 -10.72
N GLU A 303 -4.32 -29.97 -12.06
CA GLU A 303 -3.19 -30.51 -12.80
C GLU A 303 -1.88 -29.78 -12.47
N ALA A 304 -1.92 -28.47 -12.23
CA ALA A 304 -0.72 -27.72 -11.81
C ALA A 304 -0.24 -28.16 -10.43
N ARG A 305 -1.16 -28.41 -9.46
CA ARG A 305 -0.81 -28.97 -8.14
C ARG A 305 -0.22 -30.36 -8.25
N LYS A 306 -0.78 -31.20 -9.13
CA LYS A 306 -0.25 -32.54 -9.39
C LYS A 306 1.19 -32.50 -9.91
N VAL A 307 1.49 -31.63 -10.85
CA VAL A 307 2.85 -31.39 -11.36
C VAL A 307 3.78 -30.91 -10.25
N ALA A 308 3.33 -29.93 -9.44
CA ALA A 308 4.11 -29.44 -8.31
C ALA A 308 4.41 -30.55 -7.28
N LYS A 309 3.39 -31.34 -6.92
CA LYS A 309 3.54 -32.46 -5.98
C LYS A 309 4.51 -33.52 -6.52
N TRP A 310 4.43 -33.80 -7.82
CA TRP A 310 5.34 -34.77 -8.44
C TRP A 310 6.81 -34.29 -8.35
N TYR A 311 7.11 -33.03 -8.59
CA TYR A 311 8.47 -32.47 -8.44
C TYR A 311 8.96 -32.42 -6.99
N GLU A 312 8.09 -32.33 -6.01
CA GLU A 312 8.47 -32.44 -4.60
C GLU A 312 8.99 -33.87 -4.29
N GLU A 313 8.42 -34.87 -4.94
CA GLU A 313 8.78 -36.26 -4.78
C GLU A 313 9.94 -36.69 -5.71
N ASN A 314 10.11 -35.99 -6.85
CA ASN A 314 11.09 -36.32 -7.89
C ASN A 314 11.85 -35.04 -8.34
N PRO A 315 12.68 -34.45 -7.48
CA PRO A 315 13.26 -33.10 -7.72
C PRO A 315 14.28 -33.04 -8.86
N ASN A 316 14.82 -34.20 -9.29
CA ASN A 316 15.87 -34.27 -10.31
C ASN A 316 15.37 -34.80 -11.66
N ASP A 317 14.10 -35.13 -11.76
CA ASP A 317 13.53 -35.75 -12.96
C ASP A 317 12.49 -34.83 -13.62
N LEU A 318 12.39 -34.90 -14.96
CA LEU A 318 11.38 -34.19 -15.72
C LEU A 318 10.01 -34.83 -15.55
N TYR A 319 8.98 -34.03 -15.19
CA TYR A 319 7.59 -34.49 -15.23
C TYR A 319 7.18 -34.86 -16.66
N ILE A 320 6.69 -36.03 -16.86
CA ILE A 320 6.14 -36.52 -18.13
C ILE A 320 4.77 -37.17 -17.86
N PRO A 321 3.71 -36.78 -18.62
CA PRO A 321 2.42 -37.44 -18.53
C PRO A 321 2.54 -38.99 -18.66
N GLU A 322 1.64 -39.70 -18.03
CA GLU A 322 1.67 -41.18 -17.93
C GLU A 322 1.80 -41.83 -19.31
N GLU A 323 1.05 -41.33 -20.29
CA GLU A 323 0.98 -41.83 -21.65
C GLU A 323 2.32 -41.68 -22.42
N LEU A 324 3.19 -40.81 -21.95
CA LEU A 324 4.48 -40.49 -22.58
C LEU A 324 5.67 -40.99 -21.77
N LYS A 325 5.49 -41.75 -20.70
CA LYS A 325 6.57 -42.27 -19.83
C LYS A 325 7.64 -43.05 -20.60
N TYR A 326 7.28 -43.72 -21.70
CA TYR A 326 8.23 -44.44 -22.55
C TYR A 326 9.32 -43.50 -23.14
N MET A 327 9.08 -42.19 -23.20
CA MET A 327 10.07 -41.24 -23.71
C MET A 327 11.26 -41.03 -22.77
N ARG A 328 11.17 -41.45 -21.49
CA ARG A 328 12.33 -41.44 -20.57
C ARG A 328 13.48 -42.33 -21.03
N ASN A 329 13.18 -43.36 -21.80
CA ASN A 329 14.18 -44.29 -22.31
C ASN A 329 14.90 -43.74 -23.55
N LYS A 330 14.48 -42.60 -24.11
CA LYS A 330 15.13 -41.97 -25.25
C LYS A 330 16.28 -41.07 -24.78
N THR A 331 17.46 -41.27 -25.32
CA THR A 331 18.61 -40.38 -25.11
C THR A 331 18.50 -39.07 -25.92
N LEU A 332 17.91 -39.19 -27.12
CA LEU A 332 17.72 -38.07 -28.06
C LEU A 332 16.23 -37.93 -28.39
N LEU A 333 15.78 -36.67 -28.33
CA LEU A 333 14.41 -36.28 -28.61
C LEU A 333 14.31 -35.53 -29.92
N THR A 334 13.34 -35.89 -30.74
CA THR A 334 12.97 -35.13 -31.95
C THR A 334 12.10 -33.93 -31.60
N THR A 335 11.93 -32.99 -32.54
CA THR A 335 11.00 -31.87 -32.38
C THR A 335 9.57 -32.32 -32.03
N LYS A 336 9.14 -33.47 -32.54
CA LYS A 336 7.86 -34.08 -32.23
C LYS A 336 7.80 -34.57 -30.77
N ASP A 337 8.83 -35.29 -30.32
CA ASP A 337 8.90 -35.76 -28.93
C ASP A 337 8.87 -34.57 -27.94
N ILE A 338 9.69 -33.56 -28.18
CA ILE A 338 9.73 -32.37 -27.34
C ILE A 338 8.36 -31.68 -27.32
N SER A 339 7.71 -31.54 -28.48
CA SER A 339 6.41 -30.90 -28.60
C SER A 339 5.33 -31.66 -27.81
N LEU A 340 5.34 -33.01 -27.88
CA LEU A 340 4.43 -33.85 -27.11
C LEU A 340 4.68 -33.75 -25.61
N ILE A 341 5.93 -33.80 -25.15
CA ILE A 341 6.28 -33.68 -23.73
C ILE A 341 5.84 -32.31 -23.19
N LEU A 342 6.15 -31.23 -23.92
CA LEU A 342 5.92 -29.86 -23.42
C LEU A 342 4.48 -29.39 -23.59
N PHE A 343 3.79 -29.78 -24.64
CA PHE A 343 2.48 -29.24 -25.02
C PHE A 343 1.36 -30.25 -25.13
N GLY A 344 1.65 -31.55 -25.08
CA GLY A 344 0.68 -32.64 -25.32
C GLY A 344 0.20 -32.75 -26.77
N LYS A 345 0.77 -31.96 -27.69
CA LYS A 345 0.41 -31.91 -29.11
C LYS A 345 1.59 -31.46 -29.96
N GLU A 346 1.55 -31.80 -31.25
CA GLU A 346 2.58 -31.32 -32.18
C GLU A 346 2.42 -29.83 -32.47
N LEU A 347 3.48 -29.05 -32.24
CA LEU A 347 3.56 -27.63 -32.54
C LEU A 347 4.78 -27.36 -33.42
N LYS A 348 4.68 -26.35 -34.30
CA LYS A 348 5.82 -25.81 -35.05
C LYS A 348 6.62 -24.84 -34.20
N GLY A 349 7.92 -24.69 -34.47
CA GLY A 349 8.72 -23.64 -33.82
C GLY A 349 9.49 -24.08 -32.56
N VAL A 350 9.66 -25.40 -32.32
CA VAL A 350 10.44 -25.94 -31.19
C VAL A 350 11.87 -25.42 -31.15
N ALA A 351 12.50 -25.10 -32.30
CA ALA A 351 13.83 -24.50 -32.34
C ALA A 351 13.90 -23.12 -31.66
N ASN A 352 12.86 -22.28 -31.82
CA ASN A 352 12.76 -21.00 -31.12
C ASN A 352 12.58 -21.20 -29.62
N LEU A 353 11.85 -22.23 -29.22
CA LEU A 353 11.66 -22.57 -27.82
C LEU A 353 12.99 -23.00 -27.19
N CYS A 354 13.79 -23.81 -27.88
CA CYS A 354 15.13 -24.17 -27.42
C CYS A 354 16.01 -22.93 -27.19
N LYS A 355 15.94 -21.94 -28.06
CA LYS A 355 16.65 -20.65 -27.87
C LYS A 355 16.14 -19.87 -26.65
N ILE A 356 14.81 -19.77 -26.46
CA ILE A 356 14.20 -19.03 -25.35
C ILE A 356 14.56 -19.66 -23.99
N TYR A 357 14.58 -20.98 -23.90
CA TYR A 357 14.89 -21.71 -22.68
C TYR A 357 16.36 -22.15 -22.57
N ASN A 358 17.21 -21.61 -23.46
CA ASN A 358 18.64 -21.95 -23.52
C ASN A 358 18.93 -23.47 -23.54
N ILE A 359 18.07 -24.22 -24.23
CA ILE A 359 18.21 -25.68 -24.39
C ILE A 359 19.25 -25.95 -25.47
N GLN A 360 20.29 -26.69 -25.15
CA GLN A 360 21.27 -27.14 -26.12
C GLN A 360 20.65 -28.08 -27.14
N TYR A 361 20.83 -27.83 -28.42
CA TYR A 361 20.30 -28.64 -29.50
C TYR A 361 21.28 -28.76 -30.66
N GLU A 362 21.17 -29.85 -31.40
CA GLU A 362 21.91 -30.12 -32.65
C GLU A 362 20.95 -30.10 -33.85
N ILE A 363 21.47 -29.79 -34.99
CA ILE A 363 20.73 -29.90 -36.25
C ILE A 363 21.29 -31.03 -37.05
N VAL A 364 20.55 -32.16 -37.11
CA VAL A 364 20.88 -33.36 -37.87
C VAL A 364 19.85 -33.55 -38.99
N ASN A 365 20.29 -33.61 -40.24
CA ASN A 365 19.39 -33.71 -41.39
C ASN A 365 18.26 -32.65 -41.43
N LYS A 366 18.58 -31.40 -41.17
CA LYS A 366 17.63 -30.27 -41.08
C LYS A 366 16.58 -30.40 -39.93
N LYS A 367 16.75 -31.34 -39.01
CA LYS A 367 15.87 -31.51 -37.86
C LYS A 367 16.60 -31.14 -36.59
N VAL A 368 15.90 -30.45 -35.66
CA VAL A 368 16.42 -30.16 -34.35
C VAL A 368 16.32 -31.42 -33.49
N ILE A 369 17.42 -31.80 -32.88
CA ILE A 369 17.57 -32.92 -31.97
C ILE A 369 18.06 -32.36 -30.61
N VAL A 370 17.45 -32.79 -29.52
CA VAL A 370 17.79 -32.37 -28.16
C VAL A 370 18.06 -33.61 -27.30
N GLY A 371 19.13 -33.59 -26.54
CA GLY A 371 19.35 -34.59 -25.53
C GLY A 371 18.26 -34.55 -24.44
N PHE A 372 17.75 -35.71 -24.04
CA PHE A 372 16.71 -35.80 -22.98
C PHE A 372 17.16 -35.05 -21.72
N LYS A 373 18.38 -35.25 -21.26
CA LYS A 373 18.94 -34.57 -20.10
C LYS A 373 19.07 -33.04 -20.25
N ALA A 374 19.29 -32.56 -21.48
CA ALA A 374 19.32 -31.10 -21.73
C ALA A 374 17.93 -30.48 -21.60
N LEU A 375 16.88 -31.14 -22.09
CA LEU A 375 15.49 -30.72 -21.89
C LEU A 375 15.11 -30.79 -20.42
N GLU A 376 15.42 -31.89 -19.73
CA GLU A 376 15.16 -32.07 -18.29
C GLU A 376 15.77 -30.93 -17.47
N LYS A 377 17.05 -30.67 -17.66
CA LYS A 377 17.77 -29.60 -16.97
C LYS A 377 17.11 -28.24 -17.20
N ALA A 378 16.80 -27.92 -18.44
CA ALA A 378 16.19 -26.62 -18.77
C ALA A 378 14.81 -26.41 -18.15
N ILE A 379 13.99 -27.46 -18.08
CA ILE A 379 12.67 -27.36 -17.43
C ILE A 379 12.81 -27.27 -15.91
N LEU A 380 13.70 -28.05 -15.29
CA LEU A 380 13.98 -27.94 -13.85
C LEU A 380 14.49 -26.54 -13.47
N GLU A 381 15.39 -25.95 -14.28
CA GLU A 381 15.87 -24.59 -14.08
C GLU A 381 14.79 -23.52 -14.34
N SER A 382 13.72 -23.85 -15.06
CA SER A 382 12.58 -22.95 -15.30
C SER A 382 11.54 -22.95 -14.18
N LEU A 383 11.62 -23.88 -13.23
CA LEU A 383 10.75 -23.89 -12.06
C LEU A 383 10.95 -22.63 -11.22
N PRO A 384 9.94 -22.19 -10.46
CA PRO A 384 10.08 -21.05 -9.57
C PRO A 384 11.28 -21.20 -8.62
N LYS A 385 12.03 -20.10 -8.40
CA LYS A 385 13.31 -20.09 -7.69
C LYS A 385 13.31 -20.81 -6.34
N ASP A 386 12.28 -20.58 -5.53
CA ASP A 386 12.20 -21.13 -4.16
C ASP A 386 11.41 -22.45 -4.13
N PHE A 387 11.22 -23.07 -5.29
CA PHE A 387 10.54 -24.37 -5.34
C PHE A 387 11.19 -25.37 -4.36
N PRO A 388 10.43 -26.13 -3.56
CA PRO A 388 8.98 -26.33 -3.63
C PRO A 388 8.12 -25.30 -2.89
N TYR A 389 8.67 -24.21 -2.38
CA TYR A 389 7.94 -23.24 -1.57
C TYR A 389 7.48 -22.03 -2.40
N ILE A 390 6.18 -21.73 -2.38
CA ILE A 390 5.63 -20.48 -2.88
C ILE A 390 5.92 -19.33 -1.89
N ASN A 391 6.01 -19.66 -0.60
CA ASN A 391 6.45 -18.76 0.44
C ASN A 391 7.28 -19.55 1.47
N LYS A 392 8.59 -19.41 1.41
CA LYS A 392 9.53 -20.14 2.25
C LYS A 392 9.43 -19.75 3.73
N GLU A 393 9.21 -18.47 4.04
CA GLU A 393 9.08 -17.99 5.43
C GLU A 393 7.90 -18.63 6.15
N LYS A 394 6.80 -18.85 5.42
CA LYS A 394 5.58 -19.46 5.96
C LYS A 394 5.52 -20.99 5.75
N GLY A 395 6.49 -21.56 5.08
CA GLY A 395 6.52 -22.98 4.76
C GLY A 395 5.46 -23.43 3.74
N PHE A 396 4.86 -22.52 2.95
CA PHE A 396 3.81 -22.85 1.99
C PHE A 396 4.40 -23.40 0.71
N LYS A 397 3.93 -24.57 0.32
CA LYS A 397 4.36 -25.27 -0.89
C LYS A 397 3.44 -24.96 -2.05
N TYR A 398 3.99 -25.09 -3.27
CA TYR A 398 3.21 -24.96 -4.50
C TYR A 398 2.10 -26.01 -4.62
N SER A 399 2.37 -27.25 -4.21
CA SER A 399 1.40 -28.35 -4.24
C SER A 399 0.19 -28.17 -3.31
N GLU A 400 0.32 -27.31 -2.30
CA GLU A 400 -0.71 -27.06 -1.29
C GLU A 400 -1.46 -25.74 -1.56
N THR A 401 -1.06 -24.98 -2.57
CA THR A 401 -1.64 -23.66 -2.88
C THR A 401 -2.86 -23.82 -3.78
N LEU A 402 -3.95 -23.11 -3.45
CA LEU A 402 -5.18 -23.09 -4.23
C LEU A 402 -4.95 -22.48 -5.63
N LEU A 403 -4.18 -21.40 -5.72
CA LEU A 403 -3.96 -20.61 -6.92
C LEU A 403 -2.55 -20.83 -7.48
N ILE A 404 -2.42 -21.86 -8.29
CA ILE A 404 -1.23 -22.24 -9.05
C ILE A 404 -1.64 -22.54 -10.50
N GLN A 405 -0.73 -22.36 -11.45
CA GLN A 405 -0.93 -22.68 -12.86
C GLN A 405 0.27 -23.41 -13.45
N ARG A 406 0.06 -24.12 -14.54
CA ARG A 406 1.18 -24.53 -15.41
C ARG A 406 1.64 -23.31 -16.19
N LEU A 407 2.90 -23.29 -16.60
CA LEU A 407 3.46 -22.13 -17.29
C LEU A 407 2.67 -21.81 -18.58
N ASN A 408 2.20 -20.59 -18.71
CA ASN A 408 1.33 -20.07 -19.78
C ASN A 408 -0.09 -20.67 -19.87
N GLU A 409 -0.59 -21.39 -18.86
CA GLU A 409 -1.87 -22.12 -18.93
C GLU A 409 -3.08 -21.21 -19.28
N TYR A 410 -3.09 -19.99 -18.78
CA TYR A 410 -4.17 -19.04 -19.06
C TYR A 410 -3.75 -17.93 -20.03
N ASN A 411 -2.73 -18.19 -20.87
CA ASN A 411 -2.28 -17.24 -21.87
C ASN A 411 -2.98 -17.48 -23.21
N TYR A 412 -3.54 -16.44 -23.84
CA TYR A 412 -4.24 -16.59 -25.13
C TYR A 412 -3.31 -16.78 -26.34
N ILE A 413 -2.03 -16.41 -26.21
CA ILE A 413 -1.07 -16.40 -27.33
C ILE A 413 -0.10 -17.57 -27.22
N LYS A 414 0.36 -17.86 -26.01
CA LYS A 414 1.38 -18.89 -25.74
C LYS A 414 0.70 -20.20 -25.34
N SER A 415 1.19 -21.32 -25.83
CA SER A 415 0.74 -22.64 -25.42
C SER A 415 1.20 -22.96 -23.99
N THR A 416 0.39 -23.67 -23.26
CA THR A 416 0.70 -24.18 -21.93
C THR A 416 1.90 -25.12 -21.99
N ILE A 417 2.86 -24.98 -21.10
CA ILE A 417 3.97 -25.90 -20.90
C ILE A 417 3.60 -26.84 -19.77
N LEU A 418 3.24 -28.07 -20.13
CA LEU A 418 2.68 -29.07 -19.20
C LEU A 418 3.58 -29.40 -18.01
N PRO A 419 4.91 -29.63 -18.20
CA PRO A 419 5.81 -29.99 -17.10
C PRO A 419 6.40 -28.80 -16.33
N SER A 420 5.89 -27.57 -16.50
CA SER A 420 6.38 -26.42 -15.77
C SER A 420 5.25 -25.73 -15.03
N ILE A 421 5.54 -25.15 -13.88
CA ILE A 421 4.58 -24.44 -13.04
C ILE A 421 4.95 -22.98 -12.89
N ASP A 422 3.98 -22.14 -12.60
CA ASP A 422 4.16 -20.70 -12.40
C ASP A 422 3.12 -20.17 -11.40
N ASN A 423 3.39 -18.99 -10.87
CA ASN A 423 2.49 -18.23 -10.00
C ASN A 423 1.54 -17.37 -10.81
N PHE A 424 0.35 -17.14 -10.27
CA PHE A 424 -0.44 -15.98 -10.69
C PHE A 424 0.18 -14.70 -10.14
N ASN A 425 0.27 -13.68 -10.98
CA ASN A 425 0.69 -12.36 -10.54
C ASN A 425 -0.49 -11.39 -10.49
N ILE A 426 -0.37 -10.34 -9.68
CA ILE A 426 -1.41 -9.31 -9.51
C ILE A 426 -1.75 -8.64 -10.84
N GLY A 427 -0.75 -8.46 -11.70
CA GLY A 427 -0.92 -7.88 -13.04
C GLY A 427 -1.87 -8.68 -13.92
N PHE A 428 -1.78 -10.02 -13.88
CA PHE A 428 -2.65 -10.90 -14.65
C PHE A 428 -4.14 -10.64 -14.34
N ILE A 429 -4.49 -10.50 -13.06
CA ILE A 429 -5.88 -10.22 -12.62
C ILE A 429 -6.30 -8.81 -13.00
N ASN A 430 -5.47 -7.82 -12.71
CA ASN A 430 -5.80 -6.41 -13.02
C ASN A 430 -5.88 -6.14 -14.51
N ASP A 431 -5.07 -6.80 -15.36
CA ASP A 431 -5.17 -6.71 -16.81
C ASP A 431 -6.49 -7.29 -17.31
N ALA A 432 -6.91 -8.43 -16.77
CA ALA A 432 -8.21 -9.01 -17.09
C ALA A 432 -9.38 -8.09 -16.71
N LEU A 433 -9.22 -7.25 -15.68
CA LEU A 433 -10.19 -6.23 -15.25
C LEU A 433 -10.08 -4.89 -16.00
N GLY A 434 -9.22 -4.79 -17.01
CA GLY A 434 -9.08 -3.60 -17.84
C GLY A 434 -8.30 -2.45 -17.20
N SER A 435 -7.56 -2.69 -16.13
CA SER A 435 -6.87 -1.63 -15.38
C SER A 435 -5.66 -1.02 -16.11
N ARG A 436 -5.06 -1.72 -17.07
CA ARG A 436 -3.93 -1.24 -17.88
C ARG A 436 -4.34 -1.02 -19.33
N GLN A 437 -4.21 0.23 -19.80
CA GLN A 437 -4.42 0.58 -21.22
C GLN A 437 -3.18 0.24 -22.06
N GLY A 438 -3.39 -0.16 -23.32
CA GLY A 438 -2.33 -0.31 -24.31
C GLY A 438 -1.74 -1.72 -24.46
N ILE A 439 -2.18 -2.69 -23.67
CA ILE A 439 -1.90 -4.10 -23.91
C ILE A 439 -3.06 -4.65 -24.73
N SER A 440 -2.77 -5.24 -25.89
CA SER A 440 -3.69 -5.70 -26.96
C SER A 440 -4.71 -6.79 -26.55
N LYS A 441 -5.23 -6.74 -25.33
CA LYS A 441 -6.15 -7.76 -24.81
C LYS A 441 -7.40 -7.10 -24.25
N SER A 442 -8.56 -7.51 -24.78
CA SER A 442 -9.85 -7.09 -24.27
C SER A 442 -10.03 -7.51 -22.81
N SER A 443 -10.56 -6.63 -21.97
CA SER A 443 -10.95 -6.92 -20.60
C SER A 443 -12.06 -7.97 -20.55
N ILE A 444 -12.30 -8.56 -19.39
CA ILE A 444 -13.42 -9.48 -19.20
C ILE A 444 -14.76 -8.76 -19.48
N PHE A 445 -14.88 -7.49 -19.12
CA PHE A 445 -16.07 -6.70 -19.40
C PHE A 445 -16.33 -6.53 -20.89
N GLU A 446 -15.29 -6.18 -21.67
CA GLU A 446 -15.40 -6.04 -23.14
C GLU A 446 -15.76 -7.34 -23.82
N ARG A 447 -15.18 -8.48 -23.38
CA ARG A 447 -15.50 -9.80 -23.96
C ARG A 447 -16.95 -10.20 -23.75
N PHE A 448 -17.56 -9.78 -22.66
CA PHE A 448 -18.98 -10.01 -22.37
C PHE A 448 -19.90 -8.86 -22.80
N GLY A 449 -19.38 -7.84 -23.48
CA GLY A 449 -20.16 -6.74 -24.06
C GLY A 449 -20.55 -5.64 -23.06
N PHE A 450 -19.92 -5.57 -21.89
CA PHE A 450 -20.21 -4.55 -20.88
C PHE A 450 -19.33 -3.30 -21.06
N LYS A 451 -19.95 -2.14 -20.92
CA LYS A 451 -19.31 -0.82 -20.97
C LYS A 451 -19.92 0.10 -19.92
N GLU A 452 -19.23 1.18 -19.59
CA GLU A 452 -19.78 2.28 -18.79
C GLU A 452 -20.97 2.95 -19.50
N SER A 453 -21.78 3.68 -18.76
CA SER A 453 -22.97 4.36 -19.28
C SER A 453 -22.65 5.38 -20.39
N ASN A 454 -21.46 5.94 -20.39
CA ASN A 454 -20.95 6.84 -21.44
C ASN A 454 -20.29 6.12 -22.62
N GLY A 455 -20.29 4.78 -22.64
CA GLY A 455 -19.70 3.96 -23.69
C GLY A 455 -18.20 3.63 -23.49
N ASP A 456 -17.56 4.19 -22.48
CA ASP A 456 -16.15 3.91 -22.16
C ASP A 456 -15.95 2.46 -21.69
N PRO A 457 -14.74 1.90 -21.87
CA PRO A 457 -14.42 0.59 -21.31
C PRO A 457 -14.43 0.61 -19.78
N ILE A 458 -15.05 -0.39 -19.16
CA ILE A 458 -15.01 -0.58 -17.71
C ILE A 458 -13.57 -0.94 -17.29
N LYS A 459 -13.07 -0.22 -16.28
CA LYS A 459 -11.72 -0.40 -15.72
C LYS A 459 -11.80 -0.52 -14.22
N VAL A 460 -11.41 -1.68 -13.70
CA VAL A 460 -11.42 -1.95 -12.27
C VAL A 460 -10.09 -2.52 -11.83
N THR A 461 -9.68 -2.17 -10.62
CA THR A 461 -8.54 -2.80 -9.95
C THR A 461 -9.02 -3.64 -8.77
N THR A 462 -8.30 -4.70 -8.46
CA THR A 462 -8.61 -5.56 -7.31
C THR A 462 -8.64 -4.80 -5.97
N HIS A 463 -7.94 -3.66 -5.88
CA HIS A 463 -7.91 -2.83 -4.68
C HIS A 463 -9.22 -2.07 -4.43
N GLN A 464 -9.95 -1.74 -5.51
CA GLN A 464 -11.25 -1.06 -5.41
C GLN A 464 -12.31 -1.93 -4.73
N PHE A 465 -12.28 -3.26 -4.91
CA PHE A 465 -13.18 -4.17 -4.18
C PHE A 465 -12.98 -4.11 -2.68
N ARG A 466 -11.73 -4.01 -2.24
CA ARG A 466 -11.42 -3.83 -0.81
C ARG A 466 -11.91 -2.48 -0.29
N HIS A 467 -11.80 -1.41 -1.07
CA HIS A 467 -12.36 -0.10 -0.72
C HIS A 467 -13.88 -0.19 -0.60
N TYR A 468 -14.53 -0.80 -1.59
CA TYR A 468 -15.98 -0.97 -1.63
C TYR A 468 -16.52 -1.70 -0.40
N LEU A 469 -15.97 -2.88 -0.06
CA LEU A 469 -16.41 -3.66 1.08
C LEU A 469 -16.19 -2.95 2.43
N ASN A 470 -15.07 -2.24 2.58
CA ASN A 470 -14.84 -1.46 3.79
C ASN A 470 -15.84 -0.31 3.92
N THR A 471 -16.12 0.41 2.83
CA THR A 471 -17.13 1.48 2.80
C THR A 471 -18.53 0.92 3.08
N LEU A 472 -18.86 -0.24 2.50
CA LEU A 472 -20.15 -0.91 2.74
C LEU A 472 -20.28 -1.32 4.23
N ALA A 473 -19.23 -1.86 4.83
CA ALA A 473 -19.22 -2.22 6.26
C ALA A 473 -19.38 -0.98 7.16
N GLN A 474 -18.75 0.14 6.81
CA GLN A 474 -18.92 1.41 7.51
C GLN A 474 -20.35 1.94 7.39
N LYS A 475 -20.92 1.94 6.18
CA LYS A 475 -22.33 2.30 5.94
C LYS A 475 -23.29 1.40 6.68
N GLY A 476 -22.95 0.12 6.86
CA GLY A 476 -23.71 -0.86 7.62
C GLY A 476 -23.55 -0.74 9.13
N GLY A 477 -22.77 0.22 9.65
CA GLY A 477 -22.59 0.47 11.07
C GLY A 477 -21.64 -0.49 11.77
N ALA A 478 -20.79 -1.22 11.03
CA ALA A 478 -19.74 -2.05 11.64
C ALA A 478 -18.71 -1.19 12.38
N SER A 479 -18.28 -1.66 13.56
CA SER A 479 -17.30 -0.91 14.37
C SER A 479 -15.94 -0.82 13.65
N GLN A 480 -15.18 0.24 13.94
CA GLN A 480 -13.86 0.43 13.36
C GLN A 480 -12.90 -0.73 13.70
N LEU A 481 -13.04 -1.32 14.86
CA LEU A 481 -12.25 -2.49 15.26
C LEU A 481 -12.63 -3.73 14.45
N ASP A 482 -13.93 -3.99 14.28
CA ASP A 482 -14.40 -5.13 13.49
C ASP A 482 -13.97 -5.00 12.03
N ILE A 483 -14.09 -3.79 11.46
CA ILE A 483 -13.58 -3.50 10.10
C ILE A 483 -12.08 -3.74 10.02
N ALA A 484 -11.30 -3.30 11.00
CA ALA A 484 -9.86 -3.52 11.02
C ALA A 484 -9.51 -5.01 11.13
N LYS A 485 -10.15 -5.73 12.06
CA LYS A 485 -9.98 -7.19 12.22
C LYS A 485 -10.38 -7.93 10.95
N TRP A 486 -11.57 -7.69 10.44
CA TRP A 486 -12.08 -8.32 9.22
C TRP A 486 -11.18 -8.04 8.01
N SER A 487 -10.61 -6.83 7.93
CA SER A 487 -9.66 -6.45 6.89
C SER A 487 -8.23 -6.98 7.10
N GLY A 488 -7.92 -7.61 8.24
CA GLY A 488 -6.57 -8.07 8.57
C GLY A 488 -5.57 -6.93 8.75
N ARG A 489 -5.95 -5.89 9.49
CA ARG A 489 -5.09 -4.73 9.81
C ARG A 489 -4.52 -4.88 11.22
N LYS A 490 -3.28 -4.46 11.38
CA LYS A 490 -2.63 -4.41 12.69
C LYS A 490 -3.15 -3.23 13.53
N GLU A 491 -3.48 -2.12 12.88
CA GLU A 491 -3.89 -0.87 13.51
C GLU A 491 -5.23 -0.38 12.95
N VAL A 492 -6.12 0.07 13.83
CA VAL A 492 -7.44 0.61 13.48
C VAL A 492 -7.32 1.91 12.66
N SER A 493 -6.31 2.73 12.95
CA SER A 493 -6.01 3.97 12.21
C SER A 493 -5.89 3.79 10.70
N GLN A 494 -5.50 2.59 10.25
CA GLN A 494 -5.42 2.25 8.83
C GLN A 494 -6.80 2.21 8.13
N ASN A 495 -7.91 2.16 8.88
CA ASN A 495 -9.26 2.22 8.31
C ASN A 495 -9.51 3.56 7.61
N ARG A 496 -8.93 4.65 8.10
CA ARG A 496 -9.14 6.00 7.57
C ARG A 496 -8.88 6.10 6.05
N ALA A 497 -7.93 5.34 5.54
CA ALA A 497 -7.61 5.31 4.11
C ALA A 497 -8.70 4.65 3.25
N TYR A 498 -9.61 3.90 3.87
CA TYR A 498 -10.68 3.13 3.21
C TYR A 498 -12.07 3.62 3.58
N ASP A 499 -12.16 4.72 4.32
CA ASP A 499 -13.41 5.37 4.65
C ASP A 499 -13.80 6.32 3.52
N HIS A 500 -14.80 5.93 2.75
CA HIS A 500 -15.33 6.67 1.61
C HIS A 500 -16.81 7.05 1.80
N VAL A 501 -17.31 6.99 3.05
CA VAL A 501 -18.63 7.50 3.39
C VAL A 501 -18.64 9.02 3.19
N SER A 502 -19.56 9.53 2.37
CA SER A 502 -19.68 10.96 2.15
C SER A 502 -20.27 11.67 3.38
N ALA A 503 -20.07 12.99 3.49
CA ALA A 503 -20.65 13.78 4.57
C ALA A 503 -22.18 13.68 4.58
N ASN A 504 -22.82 13.66 3.40
CA ASN A 504 -24.28 13.52 3.27
C ASN A 504 -24.76 12.12 3.69
N GLU A 505 -24.02 11.06 3.32
CA GLU A 505 -24.34 9.69 3.75
C GLU A 505 -24.14 9.51 5.25
N MET A 506 -23.10 10.14 5.83
CA MET A 506 -22.89 10.15 7.28
C MET A 506 -24.06 10.86 7.97
N LEU A 507 -24.52 11.99 7.44
CA LEU A 507 -25.71 12.70 7.94
C LEU A 507 -26.95 11.80 7.92
N LEU A 508 -27.20 11.07 6.81
CA LEU A 508 -28.31 10.13 6.72
C LEU A 508 -28.18 8.95 7.69
N LEU A 509 -26.98 8.45 7.93
CA LEU A 509 -26.73 7.41 8.95
C LEU A 509 -27.02 7.93 10.34
N VAL A 510 -26.60 9.14 10.67
CA VAL A 510 -26.90 9.81 11.93
C VAL A 510 -28.39 10.04 12.07
N GLN A 511 -29.06 10.54 11.03
CA GLN A 511 -30.54 10.74 11.01
C GLN A 511 -31.30 9.41 11.20
N LYS A 512 -30.89 8.34 10.51
CA LYS A 512 -31.49 6.99 10.71
C LYS A 512 -31.22 6.43 12.10
N ALA A 513 -30.08 6.73 12.66
CA ALA A 513 -29.68 6.24 13.98
C ALA A 513 -30.42 6.98 15.10
N VAL A 514 -30.73 8.26 14.91
CA VAL A 514 -31.45 9.11 15.88
C VAL A 514 -32.99 8.96 15.77
N GLY A 515 -33.49 8.33 14.72
CA GLY A 515 -34.93 8.14 14.48
C GLY A 515 -35.45 9.00 13.31
N ASN A 516 -36.68 8.74 12.84
CA ASN A 516 -37.27 9.42 11.67
C ASN A 516 -37.14 10.95 11.73
N GLU A 517 -36.91 11.58 10.57
CA GLU A 517 -36.77 13.05 10.42
C GLU A 517 -37.81 13.85 11.19
N GLU A 518 -39.07 13.40 11.22
CA GLU A 518 -40.15 14.01 11.99
C GLU A 518 -39.93 13.92 13.50
N MET A 519 -39.34 12.84 14.00
CA MET A 519 -39.06 12.63 15.42
C MET A 519 -37.83 13.42 15.87
N LEU A 520 -36.84 13.56 15.01
CA LEU A 520 -35.67 14.43 15.26
C LEU A 520 -36.07 15.91 15.25
N MET A 521 -36.87 16.34 14.27
CA MET A 521 -37.36 17.72 14.20
C MET A 521 -38.38 18.03 15.29
N SER A 522 -39.26 17.08 15.67
CA SER A 522 -40.17 17.26 16.81
C SER A 522 -39.44 17.21 18.15
N GLN A 523 -38.36 16.46 18.29
CA GLN A 523 -37.53 16.43 19.51
C GLN A 523 -36.58 17.63 19.59
N LEU A 524 -36.06 18.13 18.46
CA LEU A 524 -35.30 19.39 18.40
C LEU A 524 -36.22 20.60 18.64
N ASN A 525 -37.46 20.55 18.17
CA ASN A 525 -38.47 21.59 18.44
C ASN A 525 -39.10 21.46 19.85
N ASN A 526 -38.95 20.30 20.51
CA ASN A 526 -39.52 20.03 21.84
C ASN A 526 -38.40 19.78 22.88
N ILE A 527 -37.48 20.72 22.97
CA ILE A 527 -36.38 20.72 23.96
C ILE A 527 -36.86 20.57 25.41
N GLU A 528 -38.14 20.92 25.68
CA GLU A 528 -38.78 20.62 26.98
C GLU A 528 -38.97 19.13 27.25
N GLY A 529 -39.10 18.28 26.22
CA GLY A 529 -39.20 16.82 26.37
C GLY A 529 -37.88 16.17 26.81
N ILE A 530 -36.76 16.70 26.36
CA ILE A 530 -35.42 16.24 26.78
C ILE A 530 -35.08 16.64 28.21
N LYS A 531 -35.65 17.75 28.72
CA LYS A 531 -35.48 18.19 30.11
C LYS A 531 -36.11 17.25 31.14
N LYS A 532 -37.04 16.36 30.78
CA LYS A 532 -37.76 15.48 31.68
C LYS A 532 -37.12 14.11 31.91
N LYS A 533 -36.16 13.67 31.09
CA LYS A 533 -35.42 12.42 31.31
C LYS A 533 -33.93 12.68 31.50
N VAL A 534 -33.54 13.05 32.70
CA VAL A 534 -32.16 13.32 33.09
C VAL A 534 -31.33 12.03 33.25
N VAL A 535 -31.97 10.88 33.37
CA VAL A 535 -31.29 9.59 33.50
C VAL A 535 -32.04 8.55 32.68
N ILE A 536 -31.40 8.06 31.62
CA ILE A 536 -31.84 6.87 30.89
C ILE A 536 -31.28 5.67 31.62
N SER A 537 -32.12 4.66 31.91
CA SER A 537 -31.66 3.42 32.53
C SER A 537 -30.66 2.70 31.58
N ARG A 538 -29.80 1.85 32.17
CA ARG A 538 -28.82 1.07 31.42
C ARG A 538 -29.48 0.20 30.34
N ASP A 539 -30.69 -0.29 30.61
CA ASP A 539 -31.47 -1.14 29.71
C ASP A 539 -32.10 -0.31 28.57
N GLU A 540 -32.61 0.90 28.88
CA GLU A 540 -33.09 1.85 27.85
C GLU A 540 -31.93 2.32 26.97
N TYR A 541 -30.74 2.55 27.54
CA TYR A 541 -29.54 2.88 26.76
C TYR A 541 -29.09 1.72 25.83
N ALA A 542 -29.19 0.48 26.32
CA ALA A 542 -28.87 -0.71 25.55
C ALA A 542 -29.85 -0.96 24.38
N GLN A 543 -31.07 -0.43 24.45
CA GLN A 543 -32.10 -0.51 23.42
C GLN A 543 -31.97 0.63 22.35
N LEU A 544 -31.23 1.68 22.65
CA LEU A 544 -30.94 2.73 21.67
C LEU A 544 -30.14 2.13 20.52
N LYS A 545 -30.65 2.30 19.29
CA LYS A 545 -29.96 1.85 18.05
C LYS A 545 -28.64 2.59 17.79
N VAL A 546 -28.38 3.70 18.50
CA VAL A 546 -27.15 4.48 18.47
C VAL A 546 -26.34 4.18 19.71
N ARG A 547 -25.38 3.28 19.60
CA ARG A 547 -24.51 2.87 20.72
C ARG A 547 -23.39 3.85 21.04
N THR A 548 -23.23 4.95 20.27
CA THR A 548 -22.01 5.77 20.28
C THR A 548 -22.21 7.27 20.34
N ALA A 549 -23.39 7.77 20.62
CA ALA A 549 -23.61 9.21 20.80
C ALA A 549 -23.72 9.58 22.28
N HIS A 550 -22.78 10.40 22.77
CA HIS A 550 -22.74 10.87 24.16
C HIS A 550 -22.92 12.37 24.21
N LYS A 551 -23.77 12.84 25.13
CA LYS A 551 -23.91 14.27 25.35
C LYS A 551 -22.67 14.81 26.04
N THR A 552 -22.11 15.89 25.50
CA THR A 552 -21.01 16.66 26.06
C THR A 552 -21.49 18.05 26.45
N ASP A 553 -20.67 18.81 27.15
CA ASP A 553 -20.97 20.21 27.48
C ASP A 553 -21.11 21.11 26.23
N PHE A 554 -20.54 20.68 25.10
CA PHE A 554 -20.47 21.43 23.86
C PHE A 554 -21.34 20.87 22.73
N GLY A 555 -22.14 19.84 23.00
CA GLY A 555 -22.99 19.18 22.00
C GLY A 555 -23.02 17.67 22.16
N VAL A 556 -22.68 16.93 21.11
CA VAL A 556 -22.72 15.47 21.08
C VAL A 556 -21.40 14.88 20.60
N CYS A 557 -20.85 13.94 21.34
CA CYS A 557 -19.69 13.16 20.92
C CYS A 557 -20.15 11.88 20.22
N ILE A 558 -19.63 11.63 19.02
CA ILE A 558 -19.92 10.42 18.23
C ILE A 558 -18.87 9.33 18.42
N HIS A 559 -18.03 9.45 19.46
CA HIS A 559 -17.01 8.45 19.82
C HIS A 559 -17.64 7.17 20.37
N ASP A 560 -17.13 6.01 19.94
CA ASP A 560 -17.56 4.72 20.48
C ASP A 560 -16.77 4.34 21.73
N PHE A 561 -17.29 4.76 22.89
CA PHE A 561 -16.70 4.45 24.19
C PHE A 561 -16.76 2.96 24.57
N SER A 562 -17.56 2.16 23.87
CA SER A 562 -17.59 0.70 24.10
C SER A 562 -16.32 0.01 23.57
N MET A 563 -15.60 0.70 22.68
CA MET A 563 -14.44 0.18 21.99
C MET A 563 -13.13 0.69 22.58
N MET A 564 -13.06 1.98 22.93
CA MET A 564 -11.88 2.61 23.54
C MET A 564 -12.30 3.79 24.42
N PRO A 565 -11.58 4.04 25.52
CA PRO A 565 -11.78 5.28 26.28
C PRO A 565 -11.38 6.50 25.43
N CYS A 566 -11.96 7.66 25.75
CA CYS A 566 -11.63 8.91 25.08
C CYS A 566 -10.12 9.18 25.13
N GLN A 567 -9.46 9.19 23.98
CA GLN A 567 -8.01 9.42 23.88
C GLN A 567 -7.61 10.89 24.11
N LEU A 568 -8.57 11.80 23.97
CA LEU A 568 -8.34 13.25 24.13
C LEU A 568 -8.74 13.73 25.53
N HIS A 569 -9.03 12.81 26.48
CA HIS A 569 -9.37 13.14 27.87
C HIS A 569 -10.46 14.21 28.01
N MET A 570 -11.52 14.13 27.19
CA MET A 570 -12.64 15.07 27.12
C MET A 570 -12.29 16.47 26.58
N ASP A 571 -11.17 16.63 25.90
CA ASP A 571 -10.87 17.85 25.12
C ASP A 571 -11.75 17.91 23.87
N CYS A 572 -13.05 18.09 24.07
CA CYS A 572 -14.07 17.97 23.04
C CYS A 572 -13.96 19.04 21.96
N LEU A 573 -13.54 20.26 22.31
CA LEU A 573 -13.38 21.36 21.35
C LEU A 573 -12.19 21.18 20.40
N ASN A 574 -11.28 20.28 20.72
CA ASN A 574 -10.17 19.87 19.88
C ASN A 574 -10.37 18.47 19.25
N CYS A 575 -11.61 17.94 19.31
CA CYS A 575 -11.94 16.61 18.84
C CYS A 575 -12.73 16.64 17.54
N THR A 576 -12.32 15.85 16.57
CA THR A 576 -13.03 15.67 15.29
C THR A 576 -14.32 14.86 15.42
N GLU A 577 -14.54 14.22 16.57
CA GLU A 577 -15.74 13.43 16.87
C GLU A 577 -16.78 14.23 17.69
N GLN A 578 -16.48 15.49 17.98
CA GLN A 578 -17.42 16.42 18.59
C GLN A 578 -18.31 17.05 17.53
N VAL A 579 -19.61 17.04 17.76
CA VAL A 579 -20.63 17.68 16.93
C VAL A 579 -21.37 18.72 17.78
N CYS A 580 -21.32 19.97 17.35
CA CYS A 580 -22.07 21.06 17.91
C CYS A 580 -23.41 21.23 17.17
N ILE A 581 -24.46 21.69 17.84
CA ILE A 581 -25.77 21.85 17.24
C ILE A 581 -26.19 23.32 17.38
N LYS A 582 -26.44 24.02 16.25
CA LYS A 582 -26.97 25.38 16.29
C LYS A 582 -28.37 25.36 16.90
N GLY A 583 -28.70 26.27 17.82
CA GLY A 583 -29.99 26.34 18.52
C GLY A 583 -30.10 25.49 19.78
N ASP A 584 -29.11 24.62 20.10
CA ASP A 584 -29.01 24.03 21.44
C ASP A 584 -28.52 25.09 22.43
N LYS A 585 -29.51 25.73 23.10
CA LYS A 585 -29.25 26.87 24.00
C LYS A 585 -28.19 26.58 25.04
N ASN A 586 -28.21 25.39 25.64
CA ASN A 586 -27.27 25.04 26.73
C ASN A 586 -25.84 24.85 26.22
N SER A 587 -25.66 24.09 25.15
CA SER A 587 -24.33 23.84 24.57
C SER A 587 -23.77 25.10 23.91
N ASN A 588 -24.63 25.88 23.22
CA ASN A 588 -24.20 27.12 22.58
C ASN A 588 -23.79 28.17 23.62
N GLU A 589 -24.54 28.29 24.74
CA GLU A 589 -24.17 29.18 25.85
C GLU A 589 -22.84 28.75 26.48
N ARG A 590 -22.63 27.42 26.67
CA ARG A 590 -21.38 26.89 27.23
C ARG A 590 -20.20 27.16 26.30
N ILE A 591 -20.39 27.10 24.96
CA ILE A 591 -19.38 27.45 23.98
C ILE A 591 -19.03 28.95 24.06
N ARG A 592 -20.02 29.84 24.20
CA ARG A 592 -19.80 31.26 24.40
C ARG A 592 -19.06 31.56 25.70
N GLN A 593 -19.46 30.92 26.78
CA GLN A 593 -18.77 31.04 28.07
C GLN A 593 -17.30 30.54 27.94
N ARG A 594 -17.07 29.41 27.28
CA ARG A 594 -15.72 28.92 27.05
C ARG A 594 -14.86 29.87 26.21
N LYS A 595 -15.45 30.56 25.23
CA LYS A 595 -14.75 31.58 24.45
C LYS A 595 -14.21 32.71 25.36
N ILE A 596 -15.02 33.18 26.31
CA ILE A 596 -14.61 34.24 27.26
C ILE A 596 -13.46 33.69 28.15
N GLU A 597 -13.60 32.48 28.70
CA GLU A 597 -12.58 31.83 29.53
C GLU A 597 -11.23 31.72 28.79
N VAL A 598 -11.26 31.35 27.49
CA VAL A 598 -10.06 31.24 26.67
C VAL A 598 -9.46 32.60 26.31
N GLU A 599 -10.28 33.62 26.06
CA GLU A 599 -9.82 34.99 25.85
C GLU A 599 -9.07 35.51 27.08
N GLU A 600 -9.62 35.33 28.28
CA GLU A 600 -8.98 35.69 29.56
C GLU A 600 -7.67 34.91 29.77
N ALA A 601 -7.68 33.61 29.52
CA ALA A 601 -6.49 32.78 29.64
C ALA A 601 -5.38 33.18 28.67
N LEU A 602 -5.74 33.59 27.44
CA LEU A 602 -4.80 34.07 26.44
C LEU A 602 -4.15 35.41 26.88
N GLU A 603 -4.91 36.32 27.48
CA GLU A 603 -4.37 37.57 28.01
C GLU A 603 -3.40 37.33 29.19
N ILE A 604 -3.73 36.39 30.08
CA ILE A 604 -2.83 35.98 31.16
C ILE A 604 -1.55 35.38 30.58
N ALA A 605 -1.66 34.50 29.57
CA ALA A 605 -0.50 33.88 28.93
C ALA A 605 0.41 34.94 28.23
N LYS A 606 -0.15 35.95 27.59
CA LYS A 606 0.60 37.05 26.98
C LYS A 606 1.35 37.90 28.02
N LYS A 607 0.75 38.16 29.19
CA LYS A 607 1.42 38.82 30.30
C LYS A 607 2.58 37.98 30.81
N ALA A 608 2.36 36.69 31.04
CA ALA A 608 3.40 35.79 31.46
C ALA A 608 4.56 35.69 30.46
N GLN A 609 4.29 35.84 29.15
CA GLN A 609 5.31 35.88 28.13
C GLN A 609 6.17 37.19 28.26
N GLN A 610 5.51 38.32 28.49
CA GLN A 610 6.21 39.61 28.69
C GLN A 610 7.08 39.58 29.94
N GLU A 611 6.69 38.85 30.95
CA GLU A 611 7.42 38.63 32.21
C GLU A 611 8.53 37.55 32.06
N GLY A 612 8.68 36.92 30.88
CA GLY A 612 9.75 35.95 30.60
C GLY A 612 9.52 34.55 31.15
N HIS A 613 8.28 34.19 31.49
CA HIS A 613 7.98 32.87 32.01
C HIS A 613 8.16 31.76 30.97
N VAL A 614 8.90 30.70 31.33
CA VAL A 614 9.14 29.55 30.47
C VAL A 614 7.84 28.78 30.16
N GLY A 615 7.59 28.53 28.88
CA GLY A 615 6.39 27.80 28.43
C GLY A 615 5.18 28.69 28.05
N ALA A 616 5.22 30.00 28.33
CA ALA A 616 4.14 30.91 27.98
C ALA A 616 3.83 30.93 26.46
N ASN A 617 4.84 30.83 25.61
CA ASN A 617 4.67 30.77 24.14
C ASN A 617 3.83 29.57 23.67
N ARG A 618 4.00 28.41 24.31
CA ARG A 618 3.22 27.20 23.99
C ARG A 618 1.78 27.35 24.37
N TRP A 619 1.54 27.94 25.53
CA TRP A 619 0.20 28.19 26.01
C TRP A 619 -0.52 29.22 25.13
N ILE A 620 0.13 30.32 24.77
CA ILE A 620 -0.40 31.30 23.83
C ILE A 620 -0.81 30.63 22.51
N LYS A 621 0.05 29.79 21.95
CA LYS A 621 -0.24 29.06 20.70
C LYS A 621 -1.46 28.17 20.83
N HIS A 622 -1.55 27.41 21.91
CA HIS A 622 -2.69 26.51 22.16
C HIS A 622 -3.99 27.30 22.34
N GLN A 623 -4.00 28.30 23.18
CA GLN A 623 -5.17 29.15 23.45
C GLN A 623 -5.60 29.93 22.22
N SER A 624 -4.67 30.37 21.36
CA SER A 624 -5.00 31.07 20.11
C SER A 624 -5.73 30.15 19.12
N ILE A 625 -5.33 28.89 19.00
CA ILE A 625 -5.98 27.91 18.12
C ILE A 625 -7.38 27.58 18.63
N GLU A 626 -7.53 27.39 19.94
CA GLU A 626 -8.82 27.11 20.57
C GLU A 626 -9.77 28.31 20.42
N LEU A 627 -9.27 29.51 20.65
CA LEU A 627 -10.04 30.75 20.48
C LEU A 627 -10.54 30.94 19.04
N GLU A 628 -9.72 30.70 18.06
CA GLU A 628 -10.09 30.77 16.65
C GLU A 628 -11.28 29.87 16.32
N LYS A 629 -11.24 28.62 16.79
CA LYS A 629 -12.35 27.68 16.62
C LYS A 629 -13.62 28.13 17.32
N LEU A 630 -13.50 28.61 18.55
CA LEU A 630 -14.63 29.12 19.31
C LEU A 630 -15.27 30.33 18.64
N LYS A 631 -14.48 31.24 18.06
CA LYS A 631 -14.97 32.37 17.24
C LYS A 631 -15.75 31.87 16.03
N GLN A 632 -15.20 30.96 15.26
CA GLN A 632 -15.87 30.39 14.09
C GLN A 632 -17.20 29.69 14.46
N LEU A 633 -17.25 28.95 15.58
CA LEU A 633 -18.50 28.38 16.07
C LEU A 633 -19.52 29.43 16.46
N CYS A 634 -19.12 30.47 17.19
CA CYS A 634 -20.00 31.58 17.55
C CYS A 634 -20.54 32.33 16.32
N ASP A 635 -19.69 32.58 15.32
CA ASP A 635 -20.08 33.25 14.06
C ASP A 635 -21.11 32.42 13.29
N ILE A 636 -20.98 31.07 13.30
CA ILE A 636 -22.00 30.20 12.71
C ILE A 636 -23.30 30.20 13.52
N PHE A 637 -23.23 30.27 14.86
CA PHE A 637 -24.42 30.37 15.71
C PHE A 637 -25.17 31.68 15.53
N ASP A 638 -24.45 32.76 15.25
CA ASP A 638 -25.02 34.12 15.06
C ASP A 638 -25.46 34.38 13.62
N ASN A 639 -25.16 33.50 12.68
CA ASN A 639 -25.49 33.64 11.27
C ASN A 639 -26.95 33.21 10.97
N ASP A 640 -27.83 34.17 10.75
CA ASP A 640 -29.26 33.93 10.47
C ASP A 640 -29.53 33.09 9.23
N ASN A 641 -28.57 32.97 8.29
CA ASN A 641 -28.70 32.11 7.12
C ASN A 641 -28.50 30.63 7.43
N VAL A 642 -27.99 30.27 8.59
CA VAL A 642 -27.82 28.91 9.08
C VAL A 642 -29.02 28.55 9.96
N LYS A 643 -29.80 27.56 9.59
CA LYS A 643 -31.00 27.15 10.33
C LYS A 643 -30.65 26.52 11.68
N ASP A 644 -31.50 26.75 12.69
CA ASP A 644 -31.43 26.02 13.94
C ASP A 644 -31.59 24.51 13.70
N GLY A 645 -30.85 23.68 14.47
CA GLY A 645 -30.73 22.25 14.26
C GLY A 645 -29.58 21.83 13.33
N THR A 646 -28.86 22.79 12.70
CA THR A 646 -27.70 22.46 11.87
C THR A 646 -26.59 21.85 12.72
N LEU A 647 -26.10 20.69 12.26
CA LEU A 647 -24.98 19.96 12.89
C LEU A 647 -23.66 20.54 12.37
N ILE A 648 -22.80 20.94 13.28
CA ILE A 648 -21.51 21.57 13.00
C ILE A 648 -20.42 20.65 13.56
N GLN A 649 -19.59 20.10 12.68
CA GLN A 649 -18.46 19.26 13.05
C GLN A 649 -17.16 20.05 12.87
N ILE A 650 -16.27 19.99 13.86
CA ILE A 650 -14.95 20.64 13.80
C ILE A 650 -14.04 19.74 12.95
N SER A 651 -13.74 20.16 11.70
CA SER A 651 -13.02 19.34 10.73
C SER A 651 -11.49 19.46 10.80
N ASP A 652 -10.96 20.54 11.37
CA ASP A 652 -9.53 20.90 11.33
C ASP A 652 -8.87 20.89 12.71
N ALA A 653 -9.38 20.11 13.64
CA ALA A 653 -8.67 19.85 14.88
C ALA A 653 -7.42 19.02 14.58
N PRO A 654 -6.22 19.47 14.87
CA PRO A 654 -5.06 18.59 14.90
C PRO A 654 -5.33 17.56 15.98
N SER A 655 -5.72 16.33 15.59
CA SER A 655 -5.83 15.22 16.52
C SER A 655 -4.42 14.77 16.90
N ILE A 656 -3.78 15.54 17.75
CA ILE A 656 -2.47 15.20 18.28
C ILE A 656 -2.74 14.31 19.48
N SER A 657 -2.54 12.99 19.35
CA SER A 657 -2.62 12.07 20.47
C SER A 657 -1.62 12.48 21.57
N GLN A 658 -1.88 12.12 22.82
CA GLN A 658 -0.92 12.42 23.90
C GLN A 658 0.49 11.88 23.61
N SER A 659 0.60 10.76 22.89
CA SER A 659 1.90 10.22 22.46
C SER A 659 2.58 11.11 21.42
N GLU A 660 1.84 11.71 20.49
CA GLU A 660 2.36 12.69 19.54
C GLU A 660 2.70 14.01 20.21
N GLN A 661 1.89 14.47 21.16
CA GLN A 661 2.21 15.64 22.00
C GLN A 661 3.49 15.39 22.82
N ALA A 662 3.68 14.21 23.38
CA ALA A 662 4.89 13.84 24.09
C ALA A 662 6.11 13.77 23.16
N GLN A 663 5.95 13.26 21.94
CA GLN A 663 7.02 13.26 20.92
C GLN A 663 7.37 14.65 20.43
N ILE A 664 6.39 15.53 20.26
CA ILE A 664 6.61 16.94 19.91
C ILE A 664 7.32 17.66 21.06
N ARG A 665 6.87 17.46 22.31
CA ARG A 665 7.54 18.00 23.51
C ARG A 665 8.97 17.53 23.62
N ASN A 666 9.24 16.25 23.39
CA ASN A 666 10.61 15.71 23.43
C ASN A 666 11.48 16.29 22.31
N LYS A 667 10.95 16.50 21.11
CA LYS A 667 11.68 17.14 20.00
C LYS A 667 11.95 18.61 20.25
N GLU A 668 11.02 19.33 20.86
CA GLU A 668 11.22 20.74 21.23
C GLU A 668 12.23 20.89 22.38
N ILE A 669 12.21 19.99 23.36
CA ILE A 669 13.18 19.97 24.47
C ILE A 669 14.60 19.64 23.96
N VAL A 670 14.73 18.70 23.03
CA VAL A 670 16.02 18.33 22.40
C VAL A 670 16.52 19.42 21.44
N GLY A 671 15.62 20.25 20.87
CA GLY A 671 15.98 21.38 20.00
C GLY A 671 16.37 22.67 20.71
N GLU A 672 15.96 22.85 21.99
CA GLU A 672 16.25 24.05 22.78
C GLU A 672 17.38 23.85 23.81
N SER A 673 17.79 22.61 24.10
CA SER A 673 18.91 22.34 25.01
C SER A 673 20.05 21.67 24.26
N SER A 674 21.04 22.49 23.87
CA SER A 674 22.42 22.00 23.79
C SER A 674 22.95 21.78 25.21
N ILE A 675 22.30 20.96 26.01
CA ILE A 675 22.87 20.45 27.23
C ILE A 675 23.82 19.34 26.81
N ASN A 676 25.10 19.62 26.97
CA ASN A 676 26.20 18.71 26.73
C ASN A 676 25.98 17.45 27.59
N LEU A 677 25.85 16.30 26.95
CA LEU A 677 25.67 15.01 27.64
C LEU A 677 26.83 14.71 28.61
N ASP A 678 27.96 15.36 28.45
CA ASP A 678 29.13 15.24 29.31
C ASP A 678 28.93 16.01 30.64
N GLU A 679 28.24 17.16 30.63
CA GLU A 679 27.87 17.87 31.86
C GLU A 679 26.82 17.12 32.72
N MET A 680 25.94 16.34 32.07
CA MET A 680 25.00 15.51 32.81
C MET A 680 25.64 14.24 33.40
N ARG A 681 26.74 13.75 32.80
CA ARG A 681 27.52 12.64 33.38
C ARG A 681 28.30 13.07 34.61
N GLU A 682 28.94 14.24 34.59
CA GLU A 682 29.65 14.80 35.75
C GLU A 682 28.68 15.04 36.93
N LEU A 683 27.47 15.48 36.69
CA LEU A 683 26.45 15.68 37.74
C LEU A 683 25.88 14.37 38.33
N LEU A 684 26.02 13.23 37.63
CA LEU A 684 25.55 11.92 38.11
C LEU A 684 26.67 11.08 38.75
N GLU A 685 27.92 11.46 38.58
CA GLU A 685 29.08 10.84 39.28
C GLU A 685 29.34 11.45 40.65
N ASP A 686 28.75 12.63 40.97
CA ASP A 686 28.83 13.30 42.29
C ASP A 686 27.60 13.05 43.19
N LEU A 687 26.68 12.15 42.79
CA LEU A 687 25.54 11.66 43.58
C LEU A 687 25.65 10.17 43.90
#